data_4d2459d80dd3e1e73126ebdccee1c2c2
#
_entry.id   4d2459d80dd3e1e73126ebdccee1c2c2
#
_cell.length_a   1.000
_cell.length_b   1.000
_cell.length_c   1.000
_cell.angle_alpha   90.00
_cell.angle_beta   90.00
_cell.angle_gamma   90.00
#
_symmetry.space_group_name_H-M   'P 1'
#
loop_
_entity.id
_entity.type
_entity.pdbx_description
1 polymer ?
#
loop_
_entity_poly.entity_id
_entity_poly.type
_entity_poly.pdbx_seq_one_letter_code
_entity_poly.pdbx_strand_id
1 'polypeptide(L)'
;MKIISRSFLTASLVLIFGCNSNDNSTYSKEMSIERYRPAFHFTPNENWMNDPNGMVYYEGEYHLFYQFNPFGNTWGHMSWGHAVSTDLVKWEHLPLALAEENDVMIFSGSAVVDWTNSSGLGIDNKPPLIAIYTGHEEENKKQYQSIAYSNDKGRTWTKYNQNPVLDIDMKDFRDPKVFWYAPEEKWVMVVALSLERKLHLYSSKNLREWSFMSEFGPQNAVQGIWECPDLFEMKANDGKNKWFLGINLGRHSVAGGSGGQYIIGEFDGTKFVADERSVVKEEKYIPPADFFAATNRPDKVSQGITKNTTSLLNEDFFILSKNKKAQTSKPFTLTSNYVNFSMATVANSEEHIPNLELWIDNQLIRNSANNELNIVEWKAWNVEDYIGKIAELKINKTEKDGQVEVIIDRLHLSDKAAYSIAETTQWMDYGTDFYAAVSWSDVPKEDGRRLWIGWMNNWHYANQIPSGKWRSSMSISRSIELVKSDNGYQILQHPVEEIKKYRTPVFESKQTTLSKFNTEFDKLDLTDQFEAVFEIDLKNVEQIKMLFGDPEFPAIRWEYDTKTQLVSTERLANGNEYFHPKFSNHQQFKVEAESETLKIRLFVDRNSLEIFHQNGRKVSTQLMYPISDDFKWSIRSNKQQITLNNLTVFSLK
;
A
#
# COMPACT_ATOMS: atom_id res chain seq x y z
N MET A 1 -95.16 -4.30 9.98
CA MET A 1 -94.79 -3.18 10.88
C MET A 1 -93.26 -3.24 11.01
N LYS A 2 -92.55 -2.49 10.17
CA LYS A 2 -91.09 -2.47 10.17
C LYS A 2 -90.66 -1.03 10.46
N ILE A 3 -89.91 -0.85 11.55
CA ILE A 3 -89.30 0.42 11.92
C ILE A 3 -87.95 0.50 11.23
N ILE A 4 -87.76 1.57 10.45
CA ILE A 4 -86.50 1.89 9.78
C ILE A 4 -85.77 2.94 10.66
N SER A 5 -84.62 2.62 11.21
CA SER A 5 -83.75 3.57 11.88
C SER A 5 -82.73 4.11 10.84
N ARG A 6 -82.64 5.43 10.74
CA ARG A 6 -81.64 6.14 9.95
C ARG A 6 -80.45 6.43 10.87
N SER A 7 -79.29 5.89 10.51
CA SER A 7 -77.98 6.29 11.12
C SER A 7 -77.32 7.37 10.25
N PHE A 8 -76.97 8.50 10.88
CA PHE A 8 -76.19 9.55 10.32
C PHE A 8 -74.70 9.14 10.34
N LEU A 9 -74.06 9.13 9.20
CA LEU A 9 -72.59 8.96 9.08
C LEU A 9 -71.95 10.34 9.02
N THR A 10 -71.24 10.75 10.08
CA THR A 10 -70.33 11.91 10.08
C THR A 10 -68.99 11.49 9.54
N ALA A 11 -68.65 12.00 8.35
CA ALA A 11 -67.34 11.81 7.77
C ALA A 11 -66.35 12.83 8.38
N SER A 12 -65.45 12.36 9.22
CA SER A 12 -64.30 13.16 9.68
C SER A 12 -63.15 13.07 8.64
N LEU A 13 -62.86 14.19 7.98
CA LEU A 13 -61.75 14.34 7.07
C LEU A 13 -60.47 14.46 7.91
N VAL A 14 -59.68 13.39 7.99
CA VAL A 14 -58.33 13.41 8.58
C VAL A 14 -57.37 13.82 7.45
N LEU A 15 -56.86 15.05 7.49
CA LEU A 15 -55.73 15.51 6.71
C LEU A 15 -54.46 14.88 7.28
N ILE A 16 -53.96 13.85 6.59
CA ILE A 16 -52.64 13.29 6.89
C ILE A 16 -51.60 14.19 6.17
N PHE A 17 -50.92 15.08 6.94
CA PHE A 17 -49.68 15.67 6.52
C PHE A 17 -48.61 14.59 6.58
N GLY A 18 -48.30 13.95 5.45
CA GLY A 18 -47.13 13.12 5.30
C GLY A 18 -45.88 14.04 5.24
N CYS A 19 -45.20 14.20 6.37
CA CYS A 19 -43.82 14.67 6.34
C CYS A 19 -42.94 13.60 5.65
N ASN A 20 -42.47 13.87 4.46
CA ASN A 20 -41.37 13.13 3.84
C ASN A 20 -40.09 13.45 4.62
N SER A 21 -39.84 12.67 5.69
CA SER A 21 -38.60 12.78 6.48
C SER A 21 -37.41 12.02 5.91
N ASN A 22 -37.61 11.28 4.81
CA ASN A 22 -36.55 10.46 4.22
C ASN A 22 -35.59 11.21 3.27
N ASP A 23 -36.04 12.28 2.60
CA ASP A 23 -35.18 12.99 1.65
C ASP A 23 -34.13 13.87 2.34
N ASN A 24 -34.46 14.47 3.48
CA ASN A 24 -33.51 15.35 4.21
C ASN A 24 -32.37 14.57 4.86
N SER A 25 -32.60 13.33 5.30
CA SER A 25 -31.58 12.50 5.94
C SER A 25 -30.57 11.96 4.93
N THR A 26 -31.04 11.58 3.75
CA THR A 26 -30.18 11.09 2.66
C THR A 26 -29.35 12.23 2.07
N TYR A 27 -29.98 13.38 1.84
CA TYR A 27 -29.31 14.58 1.31
C TYR A 27 -28.27 15.15 2.30
N SER A 28 -28.58 15.19 3.60
CA SER A 28 -27.62 15.60 4.65
C SER A 28 -26.47 14.61 4.78
N LYS A 29 -26.70 13.31 4.63
CA LYS A 29 -25.67 12.29 4.66
C LYS A 29 -24.76 12.35 3.42
N GLU A 30 -25.29 12.55 2.23
CA GLU A 30 -24.48 12.75 1.01
C GLU A 30 -23.63 14.03 1.12
N MET A 31 -24.18 15.15 1.56
CA MET A 31 -23.41 16.36 1.81
C MET A 31 -22.33 16.18 2.88
N SER A 32 -22.61 15.41 3.93
CA SER A 32 -21.62 15.14 4.99
C SER A 32 -20.46 14.27 4.53
N ILE A 33 -20.66 13.38 3.54
CA ILE A 33 -19.64 12.50 3.01
C ILE A 33 -18.77 13.23 1.95
N GLU A 34 -19.35 14.15 1.16
CA GLU A 34 -18.61 14.94 0.17
C GLU A 34 -17.59 15.87 0.82
N ARG A 35 -17.75 16.20 2.12
CA ARG A 35 -16.74 16.95 2.90
C ARG A 35 -15.37 16.28 2.91
N TYR A 36 -15.29 14.97 2.75
CA TYR A 36 -14.03 14.22 2.71
C TYR A 36 -13.34 14.23 1.34
N ARG A 37 -13.94 14.87 0.31
CA ARG A 37 -13.26 14.98 -0.99
C ARG A 37 -11.99 15.83 -0.82
N PRO A 38 -10.81 15.28 -1.16
CA PRO A 38 -9.55 16.02 -1.08
C PRO A 38 -9.61 17.37 -1.83
N ALA A 39 -8.89 18.34 -1.32
CA ALA A 39 -8.82 19.67 -1.94
C ALA A 39 -7.69 19.78 -2.97
N PHE A 40 -6.57 19.09 -2.75
CA PHE A 40 -5.40 19.15 -3.61
C PHE A 40 -4.85 17.80 -4.07
N HIS A 41 -5.36 16.69 -3.55
CA HIS A 41 -5.07 15.37 -4.11
C HIS A 41 -6.00 15.06 -5.28
N PHE A 42 -5.47 14.34 -6.29
CA PHE A 42 -6.29 13.93 -7.43
C PHE A 42 -7.36 12.93 -7.01
N THR A 43 -8.60 13.15 -7.46
CA THR A 43 -9.75 12.22 -7.33
C THR A 43 -10.49 12.14 -8.65
N PRO A 44 -11.19 11.04 -8.96
CA PRO A 44 -12.10 11.02 -10.08
C PRO A 44 -13.27 11.99 -9.80
N ASN A 45 -13.87 12.54 -10.85
CA ASN A 45 -15.06 13.38 -10.69
C ASN A 45 -16.20 12.62 -10.00
N GLU A 46 -16.35 11.38 -10.39
CA GLU A 46 -17.31 10.42 -9.83
C GLU A 46 -16.80 8.98 -10.01
N ASN A 47 -17.44 8.03 -9.36
CA ASN A 47 -17.17 6.61 -9.47
C ASN A 47 -15.87 6.13 -8.81
N TRP A 48 -15.55 4.86 -9.01
CA TRP A 48 -14.38 4.17 -8.47
C TRP A 48 -13.10 4.49 -9.24
N MET A 49 -12.02 4.69 -8.52
CA MET A 49 -10.66 4.76 -9.04
C MET A 49 -9.71 3.91 -8.18
N ASN A 50 -8.74 3.22 -8.81
CA ASN A 50 -7.59 2.64 -8.11
C ASN A 50 -6.27 2.95 -8.83
N ASP A 51 -5.45 1.98 -9.17
CA ASP A 51 -4.07 2.10 -9.63
C ASP A 51 -3.82 3.22 -10.64
N PRO A 52 -2.79 4.06 -10.46
CA PRO A 52 -2.27 4.89 -11.53
C PRO A 52 -1.67 4.01 -12.62
N ASN A 53 -1.93 4.32 -13.87
CA ASN A 53 -1.38 3.58 -15.01
C ASN A 53 -1.00 4.52 -16.15
N GLY A 54 -0.38 3.99 -17.20
CA GLY A 54 -0.10 4.71 -18.41
C GLY A 54 0.67 6.01 -18.23
N MET A 55 1.46 6.11 -17.18
CA MET A 55 2.16 7.33 -16.77
C MET A 55 3.21 7.73 -17.80
N VAL A 56 2.95 8.81 -18.55
CA VAL A 56 3.84 9.29 -19.61
C VAL A 56 3.84 10.82 -19.69
N TYR A 57 4.99 11.42 -19.98
CA TYR A 57 5.11 12.82 -20.35
C TYR A 57 5.20 12.95 -21.85
N TYR A 58 4.41 13.84 -22.44
CA TYR A 58 4.45 14.13 -23.85
C TYR A 58 4.06 15.58 -24.16
N GLU A 59 4.93 16.27 -24.91
CA GLU A 59 4.69 17.65 -25.41
C GLU A 59 4.18 18.63 -24.36
N GLY A 60 4.78 18.65 -23.15
CA GLY A 60 4.47 19.59 -22.08
C GLY A 60 3.35 19.14 -21.14
N GLU A 61 2.82 17.93 -21.30
CA GLU A 61 1.78 17.37 -20.44
C GLU A 61 2.23 16.08 -19.77
N TYR A 62 1.97 15.97 -18.47
CA TYR A 62 2.02 14.73 -17.72
C TYR A 62 0.66 14.05 -17.83
N HIS A 63 0.62 12.86 -18.41
CA HIS A 63 -0.59 12.05 -18.47
C HIS A 63 -0.66 11.14 -17.26
N LEU A 64 -1.84 11.07 -16.65
CA LEU A 64 -2.23 10.17 -15.58
C LEU A 64 -3.44 9.38 -16.06
N PHE A 65 -3.23 8.12 -16.38
CA PHE A 65 -4.34 7.19 -16.52
C PHE A 65 -4.56 6.48 -15.19
N TYR A 66 -5.74 5.94 -14.98
CA TYR A 66 -6.05 5.24 -13.74
C TYR A 66 -7.12 4.18 -13.98
N GLN A 67 -7.06 3.11 -13.19
CA GLN A 67 -8.12 2.11 -13.15
C GLN A 67 -9.42 2.79 -12.75
N PHE A 68 -10.47 2.61 -13.55
CA PHE A 68 -11.71 3.35 -13.41
C PHE A 68 -12.92 2.45 -13.71
N ASN A 69 -13.93 2.49 -12.83
CA ASN A 69 -15.24 1.91 -13.13
C ASN A 69 -16.20 3.01 -13.62
N PRO A 70 -16.53 3.05 -14.88
CA PRO A 70 -17.41 4.12 -15.41
C PRO A 70 -18.88 4.00 -14.95
N PHE A 71 -19.28 2.90 -14.30
CA PHE A 71 -20.67 2.60 -13.97
C PHE A 71 -20.98 2.67 -12.48
N GLY A 72 -19.97 2.82 -11.60
CA GLY A 72 -20.22 2.87 -10.17
C GLY A 72 -18.97 3.11 -9.31
N ASN A 73 -19.21 3.28 -8.01
CA ASN A 73 -18.17 3.62 -7.06
C ASN A 73 -17.60 2.41 -6.28
N THR A 74 -17.65 1.21 -6.88
CA THR A 74 -17.02 -0.01 -6.38
C THR A 74 -16.13 -0.61 -7.46
N TRP A 75 -15.16 -1.43 -7.08
CA TRP A 75 -14.31 -2.11 -8.03
C TRP A 75 -15.13 -3.02 -8.96
N GLY A 76 -14.83 -2.98 -10.23
CA GLY A 76 -15.46 -3.75 -11.31
C GLY A 76 -15.45 -2.95 -12.62
N HIS A 77 -15.72 -3.56 -13.75
CA HIS A 77 -15.80 -2.91 -15.06
C HIS A 77 -14.57 -2.05 -15.40
N MET A 78 -13.38 -2.59 -15.08
CA MET A 78 -12.14 -1.81 -15.18
C MET A 78 -11.90 -1.29 -16.59
N SER A 79 -11.74 -0.01 -16.65
CA SER A 79 -11.42 0.81 -17.82
C SER A 79 -10.31 1.79 -17.44
N TRP A 80 -9.68 2.49 -18.39
CA TRP A 80 -8.73 3.55 -18.07
C TRP A 80 -9.39 4.92 -18.14
N GLY A 81 -9.58 5.56 -16.96
CA GLY A 81 -9.80 6.98 -16.85
C GLY A 81 -8.55 7.76 -17.26
N HIS A 82 -8.66 9.05 -17.55
CA HIS A 82 -7.57 9.86 -18.05
C HIS A 82 -7.61 11.28 -17.50
N ALA A 83 -6.47 11.78 -17.10
CA ALA A 83 -6.26 13.19 -16.75
C ALA A 83 -4.88 13.66 -17.23
N VAL A 84 -4.73 14.97 -17.41
CA VAL A 84 -3.47 15.61 -17.78
C VAL A 84 -3.13 16.74 -16.84
N SER A 85 -1.84 17.02 -16.67
CA SER A 85 -1.33 18.15 -15.90
C SER A 85 -0.09 18.72 -16.55
N THR A 86 0.11 20.03 -16.42
CA THR A 86 1.36 20.70 -16.79
C THR A 86 2.30 20.89 -15.60
N ASP A 87 1.86 20.57 -14.37
CA ASP A 87 2.61 20.84 -13.14
C ASP A 87 2.47 19.74 -12.05
N LEU A 88 1.87 18.57 -12.38
CA LEU A 88 1.72 17.43 -11.46
C LEU A 88 0.85 17.70 -10.21
N VAL A 89 0.25 18.87 -10.09
CA VAL A 89 -0.57 19.31 -8.94
C VAL A 89 -2.01 19.56 -9.34
N LYS A 90 -2.21 20.34 -10.42
CA LYS A 90 -3.56 20.61 -10.96
C LYS A 90 -3.79 19.70 -12.17
N TRP A 91 -4.90 19.01 -12.15
CA TRP A 91 -5.24 18.02 -13.15
C TRP A 91 -6.52 18.38 -13.90
N GLU A 92 -6.49 18.20 -15.20
CA GLU A 92 -7.65 18.31 -16.09
C GLU A 92 -8.11 16.90 -16.46
N HIS A 93 -9.38 16.58 -16.17
CA HIS A 93 -9.98 15.32 -16.57
C HIS A 93 -10.26 15.31 -18.07
N LEU A 94 -9.87 14.22 -18.71
CA LEU A 94 -10.16 13.96 -20.12
C LEU A 94 -11.22 12.84 -20.24
N PRO A 95 -11.81 12.62 -21.43
CA PRO A 95 -12.67 11.47 -21.68
C PRO A 95 -11.98 10.15 -21.38
N LEU A 96 -12.76 9.11 -21.13
CA LEU A 96 -12.30 7.74 -20.94
C LEU A 96 -11.36 7.33 -22.08
N ALA A 97 -10.14 6.89 -21.75
CA ALA A 97 -9.13 6.54 -22.75
C ALA A 97 -9.36 5.14 -23.33
N LEU A 98 -9.53 4.14 -22.47
CA LEU A 98 -9.73 2.74 -22.88
C LEU A 98 -10.93 2.18 -22.11
N ALA A 99 -11.96 1.77 -22.85
CA ALA A 99 -13.15 1.17 -22.27
C ALA A 99 -13.06 -0.36 -22.23
N GLU A 100 -13.67 -0.97 -21.19
CA GLU A 100 -14.04 -2.37 -21.19
C GLU A 100 -14.88 -2.70 -22.44
N GLU A 101 -14.60 -3.80 -23.12
CA GLU A 101 -15.32 -4.25 -24.30
C GLU A 101 -15.38 -5.78 -24.37
N ASN A 102 -16.51 -6.34 -24.77
CA ASN A 102 -16.71 -7.78 -24.98
C ASN A 102 -16.32 -8.63 -23.76
N ASP A 103 -16.69 -8.18 -22.56
CA ASP A 103 -16.36 -8.82 -21.28
C ASP A 103 -14.84 -8.93 -20.98
N VAL A 104 -14.05 -8.07 -21.63
CA VAL A 104 -12.62 -7.91 -21.36
C VAL A 104 -12.37 -6.59 -20.65
N MET A 105 -12.06 -6.66 -19.36
CA MET A 105 -11.65 -5.49 -18.57
C MET A 105 -10.24 -5.03 -18.94
N ILE A 106 -10.00 -3.73 -18.83
CA ILE A 106 -8.69 -3.10 -19.06
C ILE A 106 -8.00 -2.94 -17.72
N PHE A 107 -7.08 -3.85 -17.39
CA PHE A 107 -6.28 -3.80 -16.17
C PHE A 107 -5.06 -2.89 -16.32
N SER A 108 -4.28 -2.77 -15.24
CA SER A 108 -3.15 -1.86 -15.16
C SER A 108 -2.06 -2.11 -16.21
N GLY A 109 -1.24 -1.11 -16.42
CA GLY A 109 -0.17 -1.12 -17.39
C GLY A 109 0.57 0.22 -17.47
N SER A 110 1.27 0.45 -18.58
CA SER A 110 2.12 1.62 -18.80
C SER A 110 1.88 2.30 -20.15
N ALA A 111 2.44 3.48 -20.33
CA ALA A 111 2.49 4.12 -21.63
C ALA A 111 3.91 4.65 -21.93
N VAL A 112 4.24 4.74 -23.21
CA VAL A 112 5.50 5.25 -23.71
C VAL A 112 5.28 6.09 -24.96
N VAL A 113 6.23 6.96 -25.27
CA VAL A 113 6.32 7.63 -26.58
C VAL A 113 7.19 6.78 -27.48
N ASP A 114 6.65 6.31 -28.59
CA ASP A 114 7.45 5.57 -29.62
C ASP A 114 8.15 6.55 -30.54
N TRP A 115 9.22 7.19 -30.03
CA TRP A 115 9.94 8.28 -30.69
C TRP A 115 10.45 7.95 -32.10
N THR A 116 10.71 6.69 -32.36
CA THR A 116 11.22 6.22 -33.68
C THR A 116 10.14 5.63 -34.54
N ASN A 117 8.89 5.61 -34.05
CA ASN A 117 7.78 4.90 -34.68
C ASN A 117 8.12 3.44 -35.02
N SER A 118 8.80 2.78 -34.08
CA SER A 118 9.21 1.38 -34.22
C SER A 118 8.02 0.43 -34.37
N SER A 119 6.88 0.80 -33.77
CA SER A 119 5.61 0.08 -33.89
C SER A 119 4.96 0.21 -35.26
N GLY A 120 5.32 1.24 -36.03
CA GLY A 120 4.67 1.55 -37.30
C GLY A 120 3.21 2.04 -37.16
N LEU A 121 2.82 2.49 -35.94
CA LEU A 121 1.46 2.96 -35.62
C LEU A 121 1.33 4.49 -35.67
N GLY A 122 2.46 5.20 -35.81
CA GLY A 122 2.47 6.65 -35.97
C GLY A 122 2.06 7.09 -37.37
N ILE A 123 1.49 8.28 -37.49
CA ILE A 123 1.07 8.92 -38.75
C ILE A 123 1.85 10.23 -38.95
N ASP A 124 1.96 10.67 -40.19
CA ASP A 124 2.56 11.97 -40.56
C ASP A 124 3.98 12.19 -39.97
N ASN A 125 4.78 11.13 -39.83
CA ASN A 125 6.12 11.11 -39.23
C ASN A 125 6.14 11.63 -37.77
N LYS A 126 5.02 11.58 -37.06
CA LYS A 126 4.95 11.88 -35.63
C LYS A 126 5.06 10.60 -34.80
N PRO A 127 5.74 10.64 -33.64
CA PRO A 127 5.76 9.52 -32.72
C PRO A 127 4.39 9.33 -32.09
N PRO A 128 3.84 8.09 -32.10
CA PRO A 128 2.62 7.81 -31.38
C PRO A 128 2.85 7.65 -29.88
N LEU A 129 1.83 7.92 -29.07
CA LEU A 129 1.76 7.38 -27.74
C LEU A 129 1.29 5.92 -27.82
N ILE A 130 1.95 5.02 -27.12
CA ILE A 130 1.54 3.60 -27.03
C ILE A 130 1.21 3.28 -25.58
N ALA A 131 -0.02 2.88 -25.32
CA ALA A 131 -0.44 2.27 -24.06
C ALA A 131 -0.25 0.76 -24.14
N ILE A 132 0.35 0.17 -23.12
CA ILE A 132 0.51 -1.27 -22.97
C ILE A 132 -0.23 -1.66 -21.71
N TYR A 133 -1.24 -2.52 -21.82
CA TYR A 133 -2.16 -2.85 -20.74
C TYR A 133 -2.49 -4.33 -20.67
N THR A 134 -3.00 -4.78 -19.54
CA THR A 134 -3.48 -6.14 -19.38
C THR A 134 -4.95 -6.23 -19.75
N GLY A 135 -5.28 -7.11 -20.71
CA GLY A 135 -6.64 -7.56 -20.93
C GLY A 135 -6.99 -8.67 -19.94
N HIS A 136 -8.12 -8.54 -19.24
CA HIS A 136 -8.63 -9.54 -18.30
C HIS A 136 -9.98 -10.07 -18.78
N GLU A 137 -10.04 -11.33 -19.15
CA GLU A 137 -11.28 -12.00 -19.55
C GLU A 137 -12.09 -12.44 -18.32
N GLU A 138 -13.32 -11.95 -18.17
CA GLU A 138 -14.17 -12.27 -17.03
C GLU A 138 -14.56 -13.75 -16.93
N GLU A 139 -14.77 -14.42 -18.05
CA GLU A 139 -15.27 -15.79 -18.09
C GLU A 139 -14.24 -16.81 -17.57
N ASN A 140 -13.02 -16.77 -18.08
CA ASN A 140 -11.96 -17.76 -17.77
C ASN A 140 -10.85 -17.22 -16.86
N LYS A 141 -10.89 -15.91 -16.54
CA LYS A 141 -9.89 -15.18 -15.75
C LYS A 141 -8.50 -15.15 -16.40
N LYS A 142 -8.42 -15.34 -17.70
CA LYS A 142 -7.18 -15.26 -18.45
C LYS A 142 -6.70 -13.82 -18.55
N GLN A 143 -5.39 -13.62 -18.45
CA GLN A 143 -4.73 -12.33 -18.57
C GLN A 143 -3.63 -12.36 -19.63
N TYR A 144 -3.57 -11.32 -20.44
CA TYR A 144 -2.60 -11.15 -21.51
C TYR A 144 -2.31 -9.67 -21.76
N GLN A 145 -1.20 -9.36 -22.45
CA GLN A 145 -0.81 -7.99 -22.69
C GLN A 145 -1.28 -7.53 -24.07
N SER A 146 -1.87 -6.36 -24.10
CA SER A 146 -2.42 -5.70 -25.28
C SER A 146 -1.89 -4.29 -25.42
N ILE A 147 -2.01 -3.70 -26.62
CA ILE A 147 -1.63 -2.31 -26.87
C ILE A 147 -2.77 -1.49 -27.47
N ALA A 148 -2.74 -0.19 -27.18
CA ALA A 148 -3.50 0.83 -27.87
C ALA A 148 -2.58 2.01 -28.20
N TYR A 149 -2.96 2.81 -29.17
CA TYR A 149 -2.14 3.93 -29.62
C TYR A 149 -2.97 5.21 -29.82
N SER A 150 -2.27 6.33 -29.68
CA SER A 150 -2.84 7.65 -29.94
C SER A 150 -1.89 8.46 -30.82
N ASN A 151 -2.46 9.15 -31.81
CA ASN A 151 -1.76 10.06 -32.72
C ASN A 151 -2.14 11.54 -32.54
N ASP A 152 -2.92 11.83 -31.48
CA ASP A 152 -3.45 13.16 -31.18
C ASP A 152 -3.15 13.61 -29.75
N LYS A 153 -1.95 13.26 -29.27
CA LYS A 153 -1.48 13.61 -27.93
C LYS A 153 -2.36 13.03 -26.82
N GLY A 154 -2.79 11.77 -26.98
CA GLY A 154 -3.59 11.06 -26.00
C GLY A 154 -5.07 11.45 -25.92
N ARG A 155 -5.59 12.26 -26.84
CA ARG A 155 -7.00 12.69 -26.80
C ARG A 155 -7.94 11.59 -27.23
N THR A 156 -7.51 10.77 -28.23
CA THR A 156 -8.23 9.56 -28.62
C THR A 156 -7.30 8.37 -28.71
N TRP A 157 -7.82 7.18 -28.46
CA TRP A 157 -7.06 5.94 -28.41
C TRP A 157 -7.69 4.87 -29.31
N THR A 158 -6.86 4.15 -30.05
CA THR A 158 -7.26 3.04 -30.90
C THR A 158 -6.61 1.76 -30.39
N LYS A 159 -7.41 0.76 -30.03
CA LYS A 159 -6.90 -0.58 -29.67
C LYS A 159 -6.30 -1.23 -30.93
N TYR A 160 -5.12 -1.86 -30.78
CA TYR A 160 -4.46 -2.53 -31.90
C TYR A 160 -5.27 -3.74 -32.36
N ASN A 161 -5.50 -3.87 -33.64
CA ASN A 161 -6.40 -4.86 -34.22
C ASN A 161 -5.84 -6.31 -34.20
N GLN A 162 -4.57 -6.49 -33.85
CA GLN A 162 -3.94 -7.81 -33.69
C GLN A 162 -3.57 -8.11 -32.21
N ASN A 163 -4.25 -7.47 -31.27
CA ASN A 163 -4.14 -7.85 -29.87
C ASN A 163 -4.65 -9.29 -29.63
N PRO A 164 -4.09 -10.02 -28.63
CA PRO A 164 -3.02 -9.62 -27.73
C PRO A 164 -1.63 -9.65 -28.39
N VAL A 165 -0.71 -8.79 -27.89
CA VAL A 165 0.70 -8.78 -28.33
C VAL A 165 1.59 -9.73 -27.52
N LEU A 166 1.14 -10.14 -26.36
CA LEU A 166 1.82 -11.14 -25.52
C LEU A 166 0.79 -11.94 -24.71
N ASP A 167 0.70 -13.22 -25.00
CA ASP A 167 -0.18 -14.17 -24.33
C ASP A 167 0.60 -15.45 -24.02
N ILE A 168 0.65 -15.86 -22.76
CA ILE A 168 1.31 -17.08 -22.30
C ILE A 168 0.31 -18.09 -21.70
N ASP A 169 -0.97 -17.89 -21.98
CA ASP A 169 -2.10 -18.73 -21.55
C ASP A 169 -2.17 -18.90 -20.02
N MET A 170 -2.00 -17.81 -19.27
CA MET A 170 -2.01 -17.83 -17.81
C MET A 170 -3.08 -16.92 -17.22
N LYS A 171 -3.49 -17.25 -16.00
CA LYS A 171 -4.18 -16.36 -15.08
C LYS A 171 -3.15 -15.56 -14.29
N ASP A 172 -3.55 -14.39 -13.82
CA ASP A 172 -2.70 -13.55 -12.95
C ASP A 172 -1.34 -13.17 -13.57
N PHE A 173 -1.34 -12.89 -14.88
CA PHE A 173 -0.21 -12.41 -15.67
C PHE A 173 -0.48 -10.96 -16.11
N ARG A 174 -0.03 -9.96 -15.31
CA ARG A 174 -0.50 -8.58 -15.43
C ARG A 174 0.50 -7.48 -15.12
N ASP A 175 0.07 -6.25 -15.37
CA ASP A 175 0.69 -4.99 -15.02
C ASP A 175 2.04 -4.76 -15.75
N PRO A 176 2.04 -4.68 -17.10
CA PRO A 176 3.25 -4.50 -17.86
C PRO A 176 3.81 -3.08 -17.70
N LYS A 177 5.06 -2.97 -17.27
CA LYS A 177 5.86 -1.75 -17.38
C LYS A 177 6.83 -1.86 -18.55
N VAL A 178 6.75 -0.93 -19.48
CA VAL A 178 7.60 -0.90 -20.69
C VAL A 178 8.48 0.34 -20.67
N PHE A 179 9.73 0.17 -21.14
CA PHE A 179 10.68 1.26 -21.32
C PHE A 179 11.65 0.96 -22.48
N TRP A 180 12.24 2.02 -23.05
CA TRP A 180 13.27 1.91 -24.07
C TRP A 180 14.65 1.68 -23.44
N TYR A 181 15.32 0.58 -23.80
CA TYR A 181 16.69 0.27 -23.39
C TYR A 181 17.66 0.69 -24.49
N ALA A 182 18.19 1.91 -24.38
CA ALA A 182 19.00 2.54 -25.41
C ALA A 182 20.30 1.79 -25.78
N PRO A 183 21.03 1.13 -24.84
CA PRO A 183 22.26 0.45 -25.17
C PRO A 183 22.13 -0.65 -26.26
N GLU A 184 20.94 -1.26 -26.35
CA GLU A 184 20.69 -2.35 -27.33
C GLU A 184 19.54 -2.00 -28.28
N GLU A 185 19.06 -0.76 -28.28
CA GLU A 185 18.01 -0.26 -29.16
C GLU A 185 16.77 -1.20 -29.16
N LYS A 186 16.23 -1.46 -27.98
CA LYS A 186 15.08 -2.34 -27.79
C LYS A 186 14.13 -1.85 -26.70
N TRP A 187 12.89 -2.24 -26.80
CA TRP A 187 11.92 -2.14 -25.74
C TRP A 187 12.11 -3.28 -24.75
N VAL A 188 11.96 -2.99 -23.47
CA VAL A 188 11.93 -3.97 -22.38
C VAL A 188 10.60 -3.86 -21.68
N MET A 189 9.96 -5.00 -21.43
CA MET A 189 8.77 -5.13 -20.62
C MET A 189 9.11 -5.92 -19.36
N VAL A 190 8.72 -5.41 -18.19
CA VAL A 190 8.62 -6.19 -16.96
C VAL A 190 7.17 -6.37 -16.61
N VAL A 191 6.73 -7.60 -16.33
CA VAL A 191 5.34 -7.95 -16.10
C VAL A 191 5.23 -9.00 -14.99
N ALA A 192 4.19 -8.91 -14.15
CA ALA A 192 4.04 -9.74 -12.97
C ALA A 192 3.36 -11.09 -13.29
N LEU A 193 3.93 -12.18 -12.78
CA LEU A 193 3.25 -13.44 -12.48
C LEU A 193 2.82 -13.36 -11.01
N SER A 194 1.67 -12.72 -10.79
CA SER A 194 1.28 -12.20 -9.47
C SER A 194 1.23 -13.26 -8.39
N LEU A 195 0.63 -14.41 -8.67
CA LEU A 195 0.50 -15.52 -7.72
C LEU A 195 1.82 -16.25 -7.46
N GLU A 196 2.74 -16.23 -8.41
CA GLU A 196 4.04 -16.87 -8.29
C GLU A 196 5.08 -15.99 -7.59
N ARG A 197 4.76 -14.69 -7.36
CA ARG A 197 5.69 -13.66 -6.86
C ARG A 197 6.95 -13.60 -7.72
N LYS A 198 6.74 -13.61 -9.02
CA LYS A 198 7.80 -13.51 -10.03
C LYS A 198 7.49 -12.37 -10.99
N LEU A 199 8.54 -11.87 -11.59
CA LEU A 199 8.47 -10.93 -12.70
C LEU A 199 9.12 -11.59 -13.91
N HIS A 200 8.45 -11.53 -15.05
CA HIS A 200 9.04 -11.89 -16.33
C HIS A 200 9.53 -10.64 -17.05
N LEU A 201 10.68 -10.76 -17.70
CA LEU A 201 11.25 -9.72 -18.54
C LEU A 201 11.20 -10.19 -20.00
N TYR A 202 10.73 -9.30 -20.87
CA TYR A 202 10.64 -9.53 -22.31
C TYR A 202 11.31 -8.40 -23.07
N SER A 203 11.76 -8.67 -24.30
CA SER A 203 12.24 -7.66 -25.24
C SER A 203 11.44 -7.62 -26.52
N SER A 204 11.40 -6.43 -27.13
CA SER A 204 10.75 -6.20 -28.42
C SER A 204 11.53 -5.16 -29.23
N LYS A 205 11.49 -5.27 -30.55
CA LYS A 205 11.98 -4.24 -31.46
C LYS A 205 10.86 -3.32 -31.97
N ASN A 206 9.60 -3.69 -31.76
CA ASN A 206 8.46 -3.03 -32.41
C ASN A 206 7.21 -2.91 -31.52
N LEU A 207 7.30 -3.20 -30.21
CA LEU A 207 6.18 -3.19 -29.24
C LEU A 207 5.03 -4.18 -29.53
N ARG A 208 5.09 -4.90 -30.66
CA ARG A 208 4.04 -5.82 -31.12
C ARG A 208 4.42 -7.28 -30.97
N GLU A 209 5.70 -7.58 -30.98
CA GLU A 209 6.24 -8.94 -30.86
C GLU A 209 7.24 -8.97 -29.70
N TRP A 210 7.06 -9.89 -28.78
CA TRP A 210 7.83 -9.96 -27.54
C TRP A 210 8.55 -11.30 -27.39
N SER A 211 9.79 -11.25 -26.99
CA SER A 211 10.62 -12.43 -26.71
C SER A 211 11.00 -12.46 -25.24
N PHE A 212 10.80 -13.61 -24.59
CA PHE A 212 11.21 -13.83 -23.20
C PHE A 212 12.73 -13.68 -23.04
N MET A 213 13.14 -13.00 -21.98
CA MET A 213 14.55 -12.82 -21.63
C MET A 213 14.93 -13.53 -20.33
N SER A 214 14.23 -13.22 -19.26
CA SER A 214 14.57 -13.73 -17.92
C SER A 214 13.40 -13.60 -16.95
N GLU A 215 13.56 -14.17 -15.75
CA GLU A 215 12.65 -13.99 -14.63
C GLU A 215 13.39 -13.44 -13.40
N PHE A 216 12.64 -12.78 -12.50
CA PHE A 216 13.11 -12.33 -11.19
C PHE A 216 12.10 -12.71 -10.10
N GLY A 217 12.58 -13.13 -8.94
CA GLY A 217 11.77 -13.46 -7.76
C GLY A 217 11.54 -14.98 -7.58
N PRO A 218 10.88 -15.38 -6.49
CA PRO A 218 10.46 -14.54 -5.36
C PRO A 218 11.62 -13.99 -4.52
N GLN A 219 11.48 -12.76 -3.98
CA GLN A 219 12.50 -12.11 -3.18
C GLN A 219 11.88 -11.11 -2.19
N ASN A 220 12.46 -10.97 -0.99
CA ASN A 220 12.02 -10.07 0.08
C ASN A 220 10.58 -10.35 0.53
N ALA A 221 9.67 -9.36 0.54
CA ALA A 221 8.30 -9.55 0.96
C ALA A 221 7.50 -10.32 -0.10
N VAL A 222 7.08 -11.54 0.22
CA VAL A 222 6.42 -12.49 -0.69
C VAL A 222 5.08 -13.01 -0.16
N GLN A 223 4.58 -12.50 0.96
CA GLN A 223 3.34 -12.97 1.56
C GLN A 223 2.08 -12.51 0.81
N GLY A 224 2.17 -11.38 0.08
CA GLY A 224 1.14 -10.92 -0.85
C GLY A 224 1.40 -11.34 -2.29
N ILE A 225 0.39 -11.21 -3.15
CA ILE A 225 0.59 -11.27 -4.61
C ILE A 225 1.43 -10.07 -5.06
N TRP A 226 2.20 -10.24 -6.13
CA TRP A 226 3.00 -9.16 -6.70
C TRP A 226 2.27 -8.51 -7.86
N GLU A 227 2.23 -7.17 -7.85
CA GLU A 227 1.50 -6.36 -8.83
C GLU A 227 2.30 -5.09 -9.18
N CYS A 228 1.91 -4.43 -10.25
CA CYS A 228 2.40 -3.11 -10.68
C CYS A 228 3.93 -2.96 -10.56
N PRO A 229 4.75 -3.79 -11.26
CA PRO A 229 6.19 -3.64 -11.23
C PRO A 229 6.61 -2.34 -11.91
N ASP A 230 7.69 -1.73 -11.41
CA ASP A 230 8.34 -0.59 -12.07
C ASP A 230 9.86 -0.78 -12.07
N LEU A 231 10.48 -0.69 -13.24
CA LEU A 231 11.93 -0.89 -13.42
C LEU A 231 12.53 0.29 -14.16
N PHE A 232 13.50 0.97 -13.54
CA PHE A 232 14.17 2.12 -14.15
C PHE A 232 15.56 2.36 -13.57
N GLU A 233 16.41 3.03 -14.36
CA GLU A 233 17.73 3.46 -13.94
C GLU A 233 17.68 4.78 -13.19
N MET A 234 18.51 4.91 -12.14
CA MET A 234 18.74 6.13 -11.36
C MET A 234 20.23 6.36 -11.12
N LYS A 235 20.63 7.62 -11.17
CA LYS A 235 21.97 8.03 -10.73
C LYS A 235 21.95 8.33 -9.23
N ALA A 236 22.80 7.64 -8.47
CA ALA A 236 22.94 7.87 -7.05
C ALA A 236 23.83 9.08 -6.73
N ASN A 237 23.76 9.58 -5.49
CA ASN A 237 24.60 10.70 -5.02
C ASN A 237 26.11 10.42 -5.02
N ASP A 238 26.53 9.15 -5.07
CA ASP A 238 27.95 8.74 -5.25
C ASP A 238 28.38 8.69 -6.73
N GLY A 239 27.51 9.09 -7.64
CA GLY A 239 27.74 9.16 -9.07
C GLY A 239 27.50 7.86 -9.84
N LYS A 240 27.20 6.76 -9.17
CA LYS A 240 26.92 5.47 -9.80
C LYS A 240 25.48 5.41 -10.31
N ASN A 241 25.29 4.78 -11.44
CA ASN A 241 23.98 4.40 -11.92
C ASN A 241 23.58 3.07 -11.26
N LYS A 242 22.32 2.96 -10.85
CA LYS A 242 21.70 1.77 -10.30
C LYS A 242 20.31 1.62 -10.87
N TRP A 243 19.81 0.40 -10.83
CA TRP A 243 18.44 0.10 -11.22
C TRP A 243 17.55 -0.06 -9.99
N PHE A 244 16.41 0.60 -10.02
CA PHE A 244 15.35 0.48 -9.05
C PHE A 244 14.30 -0.50 -9.59
N LEU A 245 13.94 -1.48 -8.81
CA LEU A 245 12.83 -2.39 -9.08
C LEU A 245 11.77 -2.22 -7.99
N GLY A 246 10.64 -1.62 -8.35
CA GLY A 246 9.45 -1.51 -7.51
C GLY A 246 8.55 -2.71 -7.69
N ILE A 247 7.92 -3.16 -6.60
CA ILE A 247 6.96 -4.27 -6.60
C ILE A 247 5.90 -3.97 -5.56
N ASN A 248 4.64 -3.95 -5.98
CA ASN A 248 3.52 -3.74 -5.07
C ASN A 248 2.95 -5.09 -4.61
N LEU A 249 2.55 -5.15 -3.34
CA LEU A 249 1.97 -6.34 -2.71
C LEU A 249 0.51 -6.08 -2.39
N GLY A 250 -0.39 -6.91 -2.88
CA GLY A 250 -1.82 -6.79 -2.60
C GLY A 250 -2.19 -6.98 -1.12
N ARG A 251 -1.30 -7.59 -0.32
CA ARG A 251 -1.48 -7.84 1.12
C ARG A 251 -0.13 -7.93 1.83
N HIS A 252 -0.16 -7.82 3.17
CA HIS A 252 1.00 -8.04 4.08
C HIS A 252 2.16 -7.08 3.87
N SER A 253 1.87 -5.83 3.54
CA SER A 253 2.85 -4.75 3.66
C SER A 253 3.23 -4.51 5.13
N VAL A 254 4.28 -3.73 5.35
CA VAL A 254 4.74 -3.38 6.71
C VAL A 254 3.67 -2.67 7.55
N ALA A 255 2.77 -1.93 6.91
CA ALA A 255 1.67 -1.23 7.57
C ALA A 255 0.36 -2.03 7.61
N GLY A 256 0.36 -3.27 7.10
CA GLY A 256 -0.83 -4.11 6.93
C GLY A 256 -1.57 -3.80 5.63
N GLY A 257 -2.20 -4.83 5.04
CA GLY A 257 -2.86 -4.71 3.75
C GLY A 257 -1.90 -4.50 2.58
N SER A 258 -2.32 -3.73 1.60
CA SER A 258 -1.53 -3.45 0.39
C SER A 258 -0.42 -2.43 0.62
N GLY A 259 0.68 -2.53 -0.14
CA GLY A 259 1.82 -1.59 -0.09
C GLY A 259 2.91 -1.97 -1.10
N GLY A 260 3.91 -1.11 -1.28
CA GLY A 260 4.98 -1.30 -2.26
C GLY A 260 6.36 -1.48 -1.63
N GLN A 261 7.06 -2.54 -2.00
CA GLN A 261 8.49 -2.73 -1.70
C GLN A 261 9.37 -2.32 -2.88
N TYR A 262 10.65 -2.07 -2.62
CA TYR A 262 11.62 -1.86 -3.70
C TYR A 262 12.94 -2.59 -3.45
N ILE A 263 13.64 -2.86 -4.53
CA ILE A 263 14.93 -3.52 -4.56
C ILE A 263 15.87 -2.72 -5.47
N ILE A 264 17.07 -2.44 -5.00
CA ILE A 264 18.11 -1.80 -5.82
C ILE A 264 19.06 -2.87 -6.36
N GLY A 265 19.49 -2.70 -7.61
CA GLY A 265 20.37 -3.67 -8.26
C GLY A 265 20.95 -3.15 -9.56
N GLU A 266 21.27 -4.08 -10.43
CA GLU A 266 21.80 -3.84 -11.79
C GLU A 266 20.90 -4.53 -12.82
N PHE A 267 20.75 -3.90 -13.98
CA PHE A 267 20.10 -4.52 -15.13
C PHE A 267 21.06 -4.49 -16.32
N ASP A 268 21.39 -5.66 -16.86
CA ASP A 268 22.39 -5.82 -17.93
C ASP A 268 21.80 -5.80 -19.35
N GLY A 269 20.51 -5.41 -19.46
CA GLY A 269 19.76 -5.48 -20.71
C GLY A 269 18.94 -6.76 -20.84
N THR A 270 19.23 -7.80 -20.08
CA THR A 270 18.54 -9.10 -20.16
C THR A 270 17.92 -9.50 -18.84
N LYS A 271 18.61 -9.31 -17.73
CA LYS A 271 18.18 -9.72 -16.39
C LYS A 271 18.47 -8.63 -15.36
N PHE A 272 17.62 -8.57 -14.35
CA PHE A 272 17.85 -7.79 -13.14
C PHE A 272 18.55 -8.64 -12.07
N VAL A 273 19.58 -8.09 -11.45
CA VAL A 273 20.33 -8.71 -10.35
C VAL A 273 20.29 -7.76 -9.17
N ALA A 274 19.68 -8.17 -8.08
CA ALA A 274 19.58 -7.37 -6.86
C ALA A 274 20.95 -7.18 -6.18
N ASP A 275 21.22 -5.97 -5.68
CA ASP A 275 22.37 -5.73 -4.79
C ASP A 275 22.22 -6.53 -3.51
N GLU A 276 23.31 -7.12 -3.03
CA GLU A 276 23.33 -7.97 -1.85
C GLU A 276 22.72 -7.31 -0.58
N ARG A 277 22.88 -5.99 -0.44
CA ARG A 277 22.32 -5.21 0.68
C ARG A 277 20.87 -4.80 0.49
N SER A 278 20.32 -4.99 -0.69
CA SER A 278 18.91 -4.76 -0.98
C SER A 278 18.05 -6.00 -0.81
N VAL A 279 18.69 -7.12 -0.56
CA VAL A 279 18.06 -8.42 -0.36
C VAL A 279 18.08 -8.77 1.11
N VAL A 280 16.92 -9.13 1.64
CA VAL A 280 16.81 -9.70 2.97
C VAL A 280 17.43 -11.09 2.92
N LYS A 281 18.54 -11.27 3.65
CA LYS A 281 19.16 -12.59 3.82
C LYS A 281 18.35 -13.35 4.85
N GLU A 282 17.77 -14.47 4.45
CA GLU A 282 17.28 -15.46 5.42
C GLU A 282 18.49 -15.96 6.23
N GLU A 283 18.43 -15.87 7.56
CA GLU A 283 19.40 -16.53 8.41
C GLU A 283 19.29 -18.04 8.13
N LYS A 284 20.43 -18.75 7.99
CA LYS A 284 20.42 -20.21 7.89
C LYS A 284 19.94 -20.76 9.22
N TYR A 285 18.71 -21.22 9.25
CA TYR A 285 18.15 -21.89 10.40
C TYR A 285 18.79 -23.28 10.51
N ILE A 286 19.32 -23.58 11.71
CA ILE A 286 19.55 -24.95 12.12
C ILE A 286 18.34 -25.28 12.98
N PRO A 287 17.29 -25.94 12.45
CA PRO A 287 16.17 -26.31 13.29
C PRO A 287 16.73 -27.18 14.40
N PRO A 288 16.35 -26.95 15.68
CA PRO A 288 16.65 -27.90 16.73
C PRO A 288 16.00 -29.23 16.31
N ALA A 289 16.82 -30.24 16.05
CA ALA A 289 16.35 -31.51 15.54
C ALA A 289 15.21 -32.05 16.41
N ASP A 290 14.07 -32.31 15.81
CA ASP A 290 12.95 -33.05 16.40
C ASP A 290 12.15 -32.39 17.53
N PHE A 291 11.73 -31.12 17.42
CA PHE A 291 10.76 -30.56 18.37
C PHE A 291 9.47 -31.42 18.45
N PHE A 292 8.97 -31.85 17.33
CA PHE A 292 7.79 -32.71 17.28
C PHE A 292 8.16 -34.08 16.72
N ALA A 293 7.79 -35.13 17.42
CA ALA A 293 8.03 -36.49 16.95
C ALA A 293 7.18 -36.81 15.72
N ALA A 294 7.85 -37.10 14.61
CA ALA A 294 7.35 -37.38 13.28
C ALA A 294 6.95 -36.16 12.45
N THR A 295 7.85 -35.76 11.59
CA THR A 295 7.56 -35.04 10.35
C THR A 295 6.71 -35.95 9.46
N ASN A 296 5.39 -35.84 9.54
CA ASN A 296 4.57 -36.36 8.47
C ASN A 296 4.69 -35.33 7.34
N ARG A 297 5.60 -35.55 6.39
CA ARG A 297 5.47 -34.96 5.06
C ARG A 297 4.22 -35.59 4.45
N PRO A 298 3.09 -34.88 4.35
CA PRO A 298 2.03 -35.36 3.50
C PRO A 298 2.53 -35.22 2.06
N ASP A 299 2.43 -36.26 1.27
CA ASP A 299 2.67 -36.23 -0.18
C ASP A 299 1.75 -35.22 -0.91
N LYS A 300 0.81 -34.66 -0.18
CA LYS A 300 -0.07 -33.55 -0.60
C LYS A 300 -0.35 -32.66 0.61
N VAL A 301 0.15 -31.43 0.59
CA VAL A 301 -0.40 -30.35 1.39
C VAL A 301 -1.89 -30.25 1.05
N SER A 302 -2.75 -30.18 2.06
CA SER A 302 -4.20 -30.23 1.83
C SER A 302 -4.64 -29.14 0.83
N GLN A 303 -5.69 -29.41 0.07
CA GLN A 303 -6.21 -28.51 -0.97
C GLN A 303 -6.68 -27.13 -0.43
N GLY A 304 -6.64 -26.93 0.89
CA GLY A 304 -6.98 -25.65 1.53
C GLY A 304 -5.84 -24.63 1.55
N ILE A 305 -4.57 -25.07 1.46
CA ILE A 305 -3.46 -24.14 1.23
C ILE A 305 -3.42 -23.91 -0.27
N THR A 306 -3.66 -22.71 -0.71
CA THR A 306 -3.43 -22.35 -2.10
C THR A 306 -1.98 -22.69 -2.46
N LYS A 307 -1.69 -23.16 -3.69
CA LYS A 307 -0.31 -23.42 -4.19
C LYS A 307 0.69 -22.31 -3.78
N ASN A 308 0.18 -21.15 -3.53
CA ASN A 308 0.90 -19.92 -3.23
C ASN A 308 1.44 -19.85 -1.79
N THR A 309 0.81 -20.50 -0.83
CA THR A 309 1.28 -20.52 0.56
C THR A 309 2.34 -21.62 0.76
N THR A 310 2.27 -22.72 0.00
CA THR A 310 3.26 -23.80 0.09
C THR A 310 4.65 -23.42 -0.39
N SER A 311 4.76 -22.47 -1.33
CA SER A 311 6.06 -21.95 -1.79
C SER A 311 6.80 -21.13 -0.74
N LEU A 312 6.12 -20.73 0.34
CA LEU A 312 6.68 -19.97 1.47
C LEU A 312 7.15 -20.88 2.61
N LEU A 313 6.84 -22.15 2.58
CA LEU A 313 7.22 -23.12 3.60
C LEU A 313 8.56 -23.77 3.24
N ASN A 314 9.39 -23.99 4.26
CA ASN A 314 10.61 -24.73 4.12
C ASN A 314 10.32 -26.23 3.94
N GLU A 315 11.32 -27.05 3.53
CA GLU A 315 11.11 -28.49 3.34
C GLU A 315 10.80 -29.25 4.65
N ASP A 316 11.09 -28.67 5.83
CA ASP A 316 11.02 -29.33 7.14
C ASP A 316 9.93 -28.73 8.06
N PHE A 317 8.76 -28.40 7.53
CA PHE A 317 7.65 -27.91 8.34
C PHE A 317 6.86 -29.01 9.05
N PHE A 318 6.22 -28.66 10.16
CA PHE A 318 5.33 -29.53 10.93
C PHE A 318 3.86 -29.21 10.62
N ILE A 319 3.03 -30.25 10.44
CA ILE A 319 1.58 -30.08 10.27
C ILE A 319 0.82 -30.83 11.38
N LEU A 320 -0.03 -30.12 12.11
CA LEU A 320 -1.09 -30.72 12.89
C LEU A 320 -2.35 -30.85 12.04
N SER A 321 -2.61 -32.08 11.60
CA SER A 321 -3.72 -32.40 10.67
C SER A 321 -5.10 -32.15 11.28
N LYS A 322 -6.13 -32.05 10.43
CA LYS A 322 -7.53 -31.78 10.77
C LYS A 322 -8.09 -32.71 11.86
N ASN A 323 -7.66 -33.97 11.92
CA ASN A 323 -8.22 -34.99 12.80
C ASN A 323 -7.50 -35.12 14.15
N LYS A 324 -6.45 -34.33 14.43
CA LYS A 324 -5.72 -34.41 15.70
C LYS A 324 -6.14 -33.23 16.61
N LYS A 325 -6.49 -33.53 17.87
CA LYS A 325 -6.98 -32.51 18.85
C LYS A 325 -5.87 -31.72 19.52
N ALA A 326 -4.72 -32.30 19.78
CA ALA A 326 -3.60 -31.66 20.45
C ALA A 326 -2.28 -32.33 20.07
N GLN A 327 -1.20 -31.56 20.17
CA GLN A 327 0.17 -32.07 20.05
C GLN A 327 1.09 -31.31 21.02
N THR A 328 2.00 -32.05 21.65
CA THR A 328 3.04 -31.50 22.50
C THR A 328 4.41 -31.86 21.92
N SER A 329 5.34 -30.89 21.93
CA SER A 329 6.73 -31.13 21.52
C SER A 329 7.46 -32.02 22.53
N LYS A 330 8.63 -32.52 22.15
CA LYS A 330 9.61 -33.02 23.14
C LYS A 330 10.07 -31.84 23.99
N PRO A 331 10.41 -32.04 25.27
CA PRO A 331 11.04 -31.04 26.09
C PRO A 331 12.37 -30.57 25.47
N PHE A 332 12.66 -29.25 25.52
CA PHE A 332 13.90 -28.65 25.05
C PHE A 332 14.35 -27.54 26.00
N THR A 333 15.67 -27.31 26.05
CA THR A 333 16.23 -26.26 26.88
C THR A 333 16.25 -24.92 26.13
N LEU A 334 15.77 -23.85 26.75
CA LEU A 334 15.89 -22.50 26.23
C LEU A 334 17.35 -22.04 26.34
N THR A 335 18.03 -21.92 25.20
CA THR A 335 19.45 -21.57 25.12
C THR A 335 19.71 -20.14 24.61
N SER A 336 18.68 -19.43 24.19
CA SER A 336 18.76 -18.13 23.58
C SER A 336 17.59 -17.24 23.97
N ASN A 337 17.69 -15.92 23.72
CA ASN A 337 16.72 -14.92 24.17
C ASN A 337 15.33 -15.05 23.52
N TYR A 338 15.24 -15.69 22.34
CA TYR A 338 13.99 -15.79 21.58
C TYR A 338 13.71 -17.22 21.10
N VAL A 339 12.43 -17.57 21.10
CA VAL A 339 11.88 -18.68 20.33
C VAL A 339 11.20 -18.09 19.10
N ASN A 340 11.77 -18.32 17.94
CA ASN A 340 11.29 -17.82 16.65
C ASN A 340 10.64 -18.95 15.85
N PHE A 341 9.57 -18.62 15.13
CA PHE A 341 8.89 -19.56 14.23
C PHE A 341 8.00 -18.83 13.23
N SER A 342 7.67 -19.49 12.14
CA SER A 342 6.55 -19.10 11.32
C SER A 342 5.40 -20.08 11.48
N MET A 343 4.17 -19.60 11.42
CA MET A 343 2.98 -20.47 11.52
C MET A 343 1.90 -20.05 10.53
N ALA A 344 1.12 -21.04 10.11
CA ALA A 344 -0.08 -20.80 9.33
C ALA A 344 -1.23 -21.64 9.91
N THR A 345 -2.43 -21.06 9.94
CA THR A 345 -3.67 -21.75 10.28
C THR A 345 -4.53 -21.82 9.03
N VAL A 346 -4.84 -23.05 8.60
CA VAL A 346 -5.62 -23.31 7.40
C VAL A 346 -7.03 -23.73 7.79
N ALA A 347 -8.00 -22.89 7.46
CA ALA A 347 -9.43 -23.11 7.74
C ALA A 347 -10.32 -22.39 6.74
N ASN A 348 -11.59 -22.78 6.71
CA ASN A 348 -12.62 -22.15 5.87
C ASN A 348 -13.46 -21.10 6.61
N SER A 349 -13.29 -20.94 7.93
CA SER A 349 -14.00 -19.96 8.77
C SER A 349 -13.10 -19.47 9.90
N GLU A 350 -13.31 -18.23 10.36
CA GLU A 350 -12.51 -17.56 11.39
C GLU A 350 -13.00 -17.83 12.83
N GLU A 351 -13.94 -18.75 13.03
CA GLU A 351 -14.59 -18.87 14.34
C GLU A 351 -13.66 -19.34 15.49
N HIS A 352 -12.62 -20.11 15.18
CA HIS A 352 -11.62 -20.51 16.18
C HIS A 352 -10.24 -20.73 15.54
N ILE A 353 -9.27 -19.93 15.97
CA ILE A 353 -7.87 -20.08 15.54
C ILE A 353 -7.06 -20.69 16.69
N PRO A 354 -6.50 -21.92 16.53
CA PRO A 354 -5.69 -22.55 17.57
C PRO A 354 -4.41 -21.78 17.89
N ASN A 355 -4.02 -21.77 19.16
CA ASN A 355 -2.77 -21.18 19.61
C ASN A 355 -1.62 -22.22 19.59
N LEU A 356 -0.42 -21.76 19.25
CA LEU A 356 0.81 -22.38 19.70
C LEU A 356 1.18 -21.76 21.06
N GLU A 357 1.50 -22.62 22.02
CA GLU A 357 1.75 -22.28 23.41
C GLU A 357 3.15 -22.75 23.85
N LEU A 358 3.86 -21.92 24.61
CA LEU A 358 5.13 -22.28 25.29
C LEU A 358 4.85 -22.48 26.77
N TRP A 359 5.20 -23.66 27.29
CA TRP A 359 5.01 -24.07 28.66
C TRP A 359 6.34 -24.35 29.36
N ILE A 360 6.50 -23.89 30.60
CA ILE A 360 7.62 -24.16 31.51
C ILE A 360 7.05 -24.51 32.87
N ASP A 361 7.49 -25.60 33.47
CA ASP A 361 7.06 -26.05 34.82
C ASP A 361 5.51 -26.08 34.96
N ASN A 362 4.80 -26.55 33.94
CA ASN A 362 3.33 -26.55 33.83
C ASN A 362 2.66 -25.15 33.85
N GLN A 363 3.42 -24.09 33.60
CA GLN A 363 2.89 -22.74 33.43
C GLN A 363 2.94 -22.30 31.96
N LEU A 364 1.87 -21.68 31.49
CA LEU A 364 1.84 -21.04 30.18
C LEU A 364 2.64 -19.73 30.23
N ILE A 365 3.72 -19.67 29.44
CA ILE A 365 4.64 -18.52 29.41
C ILE A 365 4.35 -17.61 28.22
N ARG A 366 4.12 -18.19 27.04
CA ARG A 366 3.81 -17.46 25.79
C ARG A 366 2.77 -18.21 25.00
N ASN A 367 1.99 -17.46 24.22
CA ASN A 367 1.10 -18.02 23.21
C ASN A 367 1.01 -17.12 22.00
N SER A 368 0.69 -17.69 20.86
CA SER A 368 0.40 -16.96 19.62
C SER A 368 -0.55 -17.75 18.73
N ALA A 369 -1.44 -17.05 18.06
CA ALA A 369 -2.24 -17.53 16.95
C ALA A 369 -1.93 -16.73 15.67
N ASN A 370 -2.39 -17.20 14.53
CA ASN A 370 -2.42 -16.36 13.32
C ASN A 370 -3.46 -15.26 13.47
N ASN A 371 -3.15 -14.08 12.94
CA ASN A 371 -4.11 -12.98 12.83
C ASN A 371 -5.06 -13.18 11.65
N GLU A 372 -4.56 -13.86 10.61
CA GLU A 372 -5.33 -14.17 9.40
C GLU A 372 -5.20 -15.66 9.04
N LEU A 373 -6.27 -16.23 8.48
CA LEU A 373 -6.26 -17.62 8.00
C LEU A 373 -5.54 -17.75 6.66
N ASN A 374 -5.01 -18.94 6.43
CA ASN A 374 -4.37 -19.35 5.17
C ASN A 374 -3.10 -18.56 4.81
N ILE A 375 -2.45 -17.96 5.81
CA ILE A 375 -1.27 -17.11 5.65
C ILE A 375 -0.19 -17.56 6.61
N VAL A 376 1.07 -17.48 6.15
CA VAL A 376 2.25 -17.74 6.98
C VAL A 376 2.66 -16.45 7.68
N GLU A 377 2.62 -16.43 9.00
CA GLU A 377 3.04 -15.30 9.83
C GLU A 377 4.27 -15.67 10.66
N TRP A 378 5.22 -14.72 10.77
CA TRP A 378 6.36 -14.85 11.68
C TRP A 378 5.98 -14.44 13.09
N LYS A 379 6.52 -15.17 14.07
CA LYS A 379 6.38 -14.89 15.50
C LYS A 379 7.75 -14.99 16.18
N ALA A 380 7.97 -14.13 17.17
CA ALA A 380 9.15 -14.14 18.01
C ALA A 380 8.73 -13.97 19.47
N TRP A 381 9.03 -14.93 20.32
CA TRP A 381 8.76 -14.86 21.73
C TRP A 381 10.05 -14.53 22.51
N ASN A 382 10.08 -13.40 23.19
CA ASN A 382 11.15 -13.11 24.13
C ASN A 382 11.01 -14.08 25.33
N VAL A 383 12.06 -14.83 25.58
CA VAL A 383 12.20 -15.84 26.66
C VAL A 383 13.48 -15.63 27.47
N GLU A 384 14.08 -14.44 27.41
CA GLU A 384 15.32 -14.08 28.07
C GLU A 384 15.33 -14.42 29.57
N ASP A 385 14.20 -14.16 30.27
CA ASP A 385 14.04 -14.48 31.70
C ASP A 385 13.99 -15.98 32.01
N TYR A 386 13.93 -16.84 30.99
CA TYR A 386 13.76 -18.29 31.11
C TYR A 386 14.93 -19.08 30.52
N ILE A 387 16.05 -18.43 30.20
CA ILE A 387 17.25 -19.12 29.69
C ILE A 387 17.70 -20.18 30.69
N GLY A 388 18.02 -21.38 30.17
CA GLY A 388 18.39 -22.55 30.94
C GLY A 388 17.22 -23.41 31.45
N LYS A 389 15.97 -22.94 31.33
CA LYS A 389 14.78 -23.69 31.67
C LYS A 389 14.40 -24.69 30.58
N ILE A 390 13.75 -25.77 31.00
CA ILE A 390 13.17 -26.77 30.08
C ILE A 390 11.76 -26.32 29.71
N ALA A 391 11.48 -26.24 28.43
CA ALA A 391 10.22 -25.82 27.87
C ALA A 391 9.58 -26.89 26.98
N GLU A 392 8.29 -26.82 26.80
CA GLU A 392 7.50 -27.61 25.84
C GLU A 392 6.59 -26.68 25.02
N LEU A 393 6.42 -27.00 23.74
CA LEU A 393 5.43 -26.37 22.88
C LEU A 393 4.17 -27.21 22.84
N LYS A 394 3.00 -26.59 22.92
CA LYS A 394 1.70 -27.25 22.80
C LYS A 394 0.82 -26.55 21.79
N ILE A 395 0.16 -27.35 20.95
CA ILE A 395 -0.90 -26.90 20.06
C ILE A 395 -2.17 -27.58 20.52
N ASN A 396 -3.13 -26.80 21.02
CA ASN A 396 -4.41 -27.31 21.48
C ASN A 396 -5.52 -26.92 20.50
N LYS A 397 -6.24 -27.93 19.99
CA LYS A 397 -7.45 -27.73 19.21
C LYS A 397 -8.67 -28.21 20.02
N THR A 398 -9.74 -27.44 19.94
CA THR A 398 -11.04 -27.83 20.51
C THR A 398 -11.82 -28.72 19.53
N GLU A 399 -12.94 -29.30 19.96
CA GLU A 399 -13.82 -30.04 19.06
C GLU A 399 -14.42 -29.19 17.95
N LYS A 400 -14.53 -27.88 18.17
CA LYS A 400 -14.96 -26.89 17.17
C LYS A 400 -13.91 -26.66 16.08
N ASP A 401 -12.64 -26.93 16.35
CA ASP A 401 -11.50 -26.73 15.43
C ASP A 401 -11.26 -27.94 14.52
N GLY A 402 -12.18 -28.88 14.43
CA GLY A 402 -12.00 -30.18 13.73
C GLY A 402 -11.64 -30.10 12.25
N GLN A 403 -11.86 -28.95 11.60
CA GLN A 403 -11.54 -28.72 10.19
C GLN A 403 -10.31 -27.85 9.98
N VAL A 404 -9.57 -27.52 11.05
CA VAL A 404 -8.42 -26.61 11.02
C VAL A 404 -7.12 -27.40 10.94
N GLU A 405 -6.19 -26.99 10.08
CA GLU A 405 -4.79 -27.43 10.09
C GLU A 405 -3.91 -26.32 10.64
N VAL A 406 -2.93 -26.67 11.49
CA VAL A 406 -1.90 -25.76 11.98
C VAL A 406 -0.56 -26.20 11.43
N ILE A 407 0.13 -25.30 10.78
CA ILE A 407 1.46 -25.49 10.22
C ILE A 407 2.44 -24.67 11.02
N ILE A 408 3.52 -25.27 11.48
CA ILE A 408 4.65 -24.59 12.13
C ILE A 408 5.88 -24.83 11.26
N ASP A 409 6.57 -23.77 10.96
CA ASP A 409 7.77 -23.79 10.15
C ASP A 409 8.87 -22.93 10.79
N ARG A 410 10.12 -23.15 10.43
CA ARG A 410 11.27 -22.34 10.83
C ARG A 410 11.39 -22.10 12.34
N LEU A 411 10.98 -23.10 13.14
CA LEU A 411 11.09 -23.03 14.59
C LEU A 411 12.57 -23.13 15.00
N HIS A 412 13.09 -22.11 15.71
CA HIS A 412 14.48 -22.09 16.16
C HIS A 412 14.68 -21.16 17.36
N LEU A 413 15.78 -21.37 18.09
CA LEU A 413 16.24 -20.50 19.15
C LEU A 413 17.28 -19.52 18.60
N SER A 414 17.19 -18.24 18.97
CA SER A 414 18.10 -17.17 18.52
C SER A 414 18.23 -16.08 19.58
N ASP A 415 19.37 -15.39 19.59
CA ASP A 415 19.55 -14.21 20.43
C ASP A 415 18.91 -12.95 19.87
N LYS A 416 18.33 -13.06 18.68
CA LYS A 416 17.57 -11.98 18.02
C LYS A 416 16.16 -12.43 17.71
N ALA A 417 15.19 -11.52 17.85
CA ALA A 417 13.85 -11.75 17.36
C ALA A 417 13.89 -11.94 15.85
N ALA A 418 13.19 -12.97 15.34
CA ALA A 418 12.89 -13.05 13.92
C ALA A 418 11.85 -11.98 13.62
N TYR A 419 12.27 -10.96 12.94
CA TYR A 419 11.35 -9.98 12.37
C TYR A 419 10.64 -10.61 11.17
N SER A 420 9.41 -10.20 10.92
CA SER A 420 8.79 -10.48 9.64
C SER A 420 9.72 -9.94 8.54
N ILE A 421 9.89 -10.67 7.45
CA ILE A 421 10.66 -10.18 6.29
C ILE A 421 10.16 -8.78 5.87
N ALA A 422 8.86 -8.50 6.07
CA ALA A 422 8.28 -7.20 5.85
C ALA A 422 8.96 -6.07 6.65
N GLU A 423 9.36 -6.29 7.91
CA GLU A 423 9.99 -5.24 8.74
C GLU A 423 11.42 -4.91 8.29
N THR A 424 12.10 -5.84 7.65
CA THR A 424 13.48 -5.67 7.15
C THR A 424 13.56 -5.28 5.68
N THR A 425 12.45 -5.40 4.95
CA THR A 425 12.33 -5.00 3.54
C THR A 425 12.33 -3.47 3.42
N GLN A 426 12.82 -2.97 2.29
CA GLN A 426 12.71 -1.55 1.94
C GLN A 426 11.35 -1.27 1.31
N TRP A 427 10.60 -0.33 1.88
CA TRP A 427 9.27 0.04 1.42
C TRP A 427 9.23 1.41 0.76
N MET A 428 8.38 1.54 -0.26
CA MET A 428 8.11 2.83 -0.93
C MET A 428 7.38 3.79 0.01
N ASP A 429 6.53 3.25 0.89
CA ASP A 429 5.81 4.01 1.91
C ASP A 429 5.58 3.12 3.15
N TYR A 430 5.57 3.73 4.32
CA TYR A 430 5.38 3.05 5.61
C TYR A 430 4.00 3.31 6.20
N GLY A 431 3.13 4.04 5.48
CA GLY A 431 1.73 4.23 5.79
C GLY A 431 0.85 3.12 5.22
N THR A 432 -0.41 3.12 5.61
CA THR A 432 -1.39 2.09 5.21
C THR A 432 -1.93 2.32 3.80
N ASP A 433 -1.86 3.55 3.29
CA ASP A 433 -2.61 3.96 2.10
C ASP A 433 -1.70 4.50 0.99
N PHE A 434 -0.78 3.67 0.52
CA PHE A 434 0.06 3.96 -0.64
C PHE A 434 0.32 2.67 -1.41
N TYR A 435 -0.30 2.54 -2.57
CA TYR A 435 -0.27 1.33 -3.36
C TYR A 435 -0.14 1.60 -4.86
N ALA A 436 0.24 0.56 -5.61
CA ALA A 436 0.37 0.56 -7.08
C ALA A 436 1.21 1.72 -7.63
N ALA A 437 2.19 2.19 -6.84
CA ALA A 437 3.03 3.31 -7.23
C ALA A 437 3.87 2.97 -8.46
N VAL A 438 3.75 3.82 -9.50
CA VAL A 438 4.49 3.71 -10.75
C VAL A 438 4.98 5.08 -11.21
N SER A 439 6.09 5.08 -11.95
CA SER A 439 6.76 6.30 -12.40
C SER A 439 6.33 6.72 -13.81
N TRP A 440 6.44 8.04 -14.08
CA TRP A 440 6.26 8.60 -15.42
C TRP A 440 7.38 8.19 -16.36
N SER A 441 7.00 7.72 -17.54
CA SER A 441 7.90 7.49 -18.67
C SER A 441 8.12 8.81 -19.44
N ASP A 442 9.21 8.89 -20.18
CA ASP A 442 9.51 9.97 -21.13
C ASP A 442 9.59 11.39 -20.54
N VAL A 443 9.80 11.52 -19.21
CA VAL A 443 10.10 12.81 -18.58
C VAL A 443 11.40 13.33 -19.20
N PRO A 444 11.45 14.61 -19.64
CA PRO A 444 12.63 15.18 -20.28
C PRO A 444 13.90 14.99 -19.44
N LYS A 445 15.02 14.65 -20.09
CA LYS A 445 16.29 14.45 -19.38
C LYS A 445 16.80 15.70 -18.68
N GLU A 446 16.42 16.87 -19.18
CA GLU A 446 16.75 18.18 -18.61
C GLU A 446 16.05 18.43 -17.26
N ASP A 447 14.90 17.80 -17.02
CA ASP A 447 14.22 17.79 -15.72
C ASP A 447 15.04 17.02 -14.68
N GLY A 448 15.62 15.89 -15.08
CA GLY A 448 16.52 15.09 -14.26
C GLY A 448 15.84 14.34 -13.10
N ARG A 449 14.55 14.53 -12.87
CA ARG A 449 13.80 13.87 -11.80
C ARG A 449 13.23 12.54 -12.26
N ARG A 450 13.16 11.58 -11.33
CA ARG A 450 12.24 10.45 -11.44
C ARG A 450 11.00 10.79 -10.62
N LEU A 451 9.85 10.76 -11.28
CA LEU A 451 8.56 11.17 -10.72
C LEU A 451 7.63 9.98 -10.62
N TRP A 452 6.91 9.87 -9.51
CA TRP A 452 5.88 8.85 -9.33
C TRP A 452 4.67 9.34 -8.54
N ILE A 453 3.62 8.54 -8.52
CA ILE A 453 2.41 8.73 -7.73
C ILE A 453 1.88 7.35 -7.35
N GLY A 454 1.17 7.23 -6.23
CA GLY A 454 0.54 6.00 -5.78
C GLY A 454 -0.95 6.16 -5.52
N TRP A 455 -1.69 5.09 -5.58
CA TRP A 455 -3.07 5.05 -5.15
C TRP A 455 -3.14 5.19 -3.62
N MET A 456 -3.83 6.21 -3.14
CA MET A 456 -4.00 6.49 -1.72
C MET A 456 -5.24 5.75 -1.21
N ASN A 457 -5.07 4.47 -0.97
CA ASN A 457 -6.07 3.58 -0.39
C ASN A 457 -5.45 2.21 -0.06
N ASN A 458 -6.29 1.28 0.44
CA ASN A 458 -5.87 -0.07 0.81
C ASN A 458 -6.95 -1.10 0.45
N TRP A 459 -6.55 -2.21 -0.16
CA TRP A 459 -7.47 -3.26 -0.59
C TRP A 459 -8.29 -3.87 0.56
N HIS A 460 -7.86 -3.73 1.82
CA HIS A 460 -8.65 -4.20 2.95
C HIS A 460 -10.03 -3.52 3.05
N TYR A 461 -10.15 -2.23 2.70
CA TYR A 461 -11.35 -1.43 2.95
C TYR A 461 -11.74 -0.47 1.81
N ALA A 462 -11.02 -0.48 0.71
CA ALA A 462 -11.20 0.51 -0.34
C ALA A 462 -12.64 0.64 -0.86
N ASN A 463 -13.37 -0.48 -0.98
CA ASN A 463 -14.77 -0.49 -1.41
C ASN A 463 -15.74 0.13 -0.40
N GLN A 464 -15.30 0.43 0.83
CA GLN A 464 -16.16 0.80 1.96
C GLN A 464 -15.80 2.16 2.56
N ILE A 465 -14.75 2.83 2.08
CA ILE A 465 -14.39 4.16 2.57
C ILE A 465 -15.57 5.14 2.47
N PRO A 466 -15.74 6.05 3.45
CA PRO A 466 -16.80 7.04 3.43
C PRO A 466 -16.53 8.08 2.33
N SER A 467 -17.12 7.85 1.17
CA SER A 467 -17.05 8.71 0.00
C SER A 467 -18.43 8.83 -0.65
N GLY A 468 -18.69 9.94 -1.30
CA GLY A 468 -19.96 10.17 -1.99
C GLY A 468 -20.04 9.47 -3.35
N LYS A 469 -20.21 10.26 -4.40
CA LYS A 469 -20.26 9.75 -5.78
C LYS A 469 -18.90 9.31 -6.32
N TRP A 470 -17.84 9.78 -5.74
CA TRP A 470 -16.44 9.46 -6.05
C TRP A 470 -15.87 8.46 -5.06
N ARG A 471 -14.83 7.72 -5.45
CA ARG A 471 -14.12 6.85 -4.51
C ARG A 471 -12.64 6.75 -4.84
N SER A 472 -11.81 6.95 -3.82
CA SER A 472 -10.35 6.96 -3.85
C SER A 472 -9.70 8.26 -4.32
N SER A 473 -8.42 8.39 -4.01
CA SER A 473 -7.56 9.49 -4.41
C SER A 473 -6.16 8.97 -4.75
N MET A 474 -5.36 9.79 -5.41
CA MET A 474 -3.92 9.57 -5.55
C MET A 474 -3.17 10.31 -4.44
N SER A 475 -1.97 9.84 -4.08
CA SER A 475 -1.04 10.58 -3.22
C SER A 475 -0.61 11.90 -3.87
N ILE A 476 0.12 12.74 -3.15
CA ILE A 476 0.89 13.82 -3.78
C ILE A 476 1.89 13.20 -4.77
N SER A 477 2.06 13.84 -5.93
CA SER A 477 3.16 13.47 -6.85
C SER A 477 4.50 13.71 -6.17
N ARG A 478 5.42 12.76 -6.28
CA ARG A 478 6.73 12.80 -5.60
C ARG A 478 7.87 12.66 -6.60
N SER A 479 8.96 13.37 -6.34
CA SER A 479 10.26 13.09 -6.95
C SER A 479 11.05 12.14 -6.08
N ILE A 480 11.86 11.28 -6.73
CA ILE A 480 12.67 10.27 -6.07
C ILE A 480 14.14 10.53 -6.35
N GLU A 481 14.94 10.47 -5.31
CA GLU A 481 16.41 10.51 -5.39
C GLU A 481 16.98 9.20 -4.84
N LEU A 482 18.08 8.72 -5.44
CA LEU A 482 18.79 7.57 -4.94
C LEU A 482 20.03 8.02 -4.16
N VAL A 483 20.13 7.59 -2.92
CA VAL A 483 21.26 7.93 -2.05
C VAL A 483 21.94 6.69 -1.52
N LYS A 484 23.27 6.75 -1.44
CA LYS A 484 24.07 5.73 -0.79
C LYS A 484 24.20 6.01 0.69
N SER A 485 24.00 4.98 1.49
CA SER A 485 24.23 4.95 2.94
C SER A 485 25.16 3.80 3.31
N ASP A 486 25.51 3.69 4.59
CA ASP A 486 26.28 2.56 5.10
C ASP A 486 25.56 1.22 4.93
N ASN A 487 24.22 1.25 4.89
CA ASN A 487 23.36 0.08 4.72
C ASN A 487 23.00 -0.24 3.26
N GLY A 488 23.66 0.38 2.28
CA GLY A 488 23.36 0.21 0.85
C GLY A 488 22.69 1.44 0.25
N TYR A 489 22.00 1.25 -0.86
CA TYR A 489 21.26 2.31 -1.52
C TYR A 489 19.82 2.38 -1.00
N GLN A 490 19.30 3.58 -0.85
CA GLN A 490 17.92 3.84 -0.46
C GLN A 490 17.38 5.06 -1.19
N ILE A 491 16.05 5.14 -1.31
CA ILE A 491 15.40 6.30 -1.93
C ILE A 491 15.14 7.40 -0.90
N LEU A 492 15.25 8.65 -1.34
CA LEU A 492 14.61 9.80 -0.74
C LEU A 492 13.43 10.22 -1.59
N GLN A 493 12.35 10.64 -0.96
CA GLN A 493 11.15 11.07 -1.64
C GLN A 493 10.81 12.50 -1.24
N HIS A 494 10.49 13.33 -2.22
CA HIS A 494 10.10 14.71 -1.99
C HIS A 494 8.78 15.00 -2.71
N PRO A 495 7.84 15.72 -2.10
CA PRO A 495 6.74 16.29 -2.86
C PRO A 495 7.29 17.11 -4.01
N VAL A 496 6.62 17.08 -5.15
CA VAL A 496 7.05 17.87 -6.32
C VAL A 496 7.12 19.37 -5.98
N GLU A 497 8.15 20.03 -6.49
CA GLU A 497 8.41 21.45 -6.19
C GLU A 497 7.28 22.37 -6.65
N GLU A 498 6.54 21.96 -7.64
CA GLU A 498 5.41 22.68 -8.23
C GLU A 498 4.29 22.96 -7.22
N ILE A 499 4.16 22.17 -6.15
CA ILE A 499 3.18 22.42 -5.08
C ILE A 499 3.41 23.76 -4.38
N LYS A 500 4.65 24.29 -4.43
CA LYS A 500 5.00 25.59 -3.87
C LYS A 500 4.22 26.76 -4.49
N LYS A 501 3.69 26.61 -5.70
CA LYS A 501 2.86 27.61 -6.38
C LYS A 501 1.49 27.78 -5.71
N TYR A 502 1.03 26.79 -4.96
CA TYR A 502 -0.33 26.69 -4.40
C TYR A 502 -0.37 26.90 -2.89
N ARG A 503 0.75 27.27 -2.27
CA ARG A 503 0.86 27.46 -0.84
C ARG A 503 1.09 28.92 -0.45
N THR A 504 0.49 29.32 0.66
CA THR A 504 0.67 30.65 1.27
C THR A 504 1.12 30.46 2.71
N PRO A 505 2.24 31.06 3.15
CA PRO A 505 2.67 30.95 4.54
C PRO A 505 1.67 31.64 5.46
N VAL A 506 1.23 30.96 6.50
CA VAL A 506 0.30 31.46 7.53
C VAL A 506 0.94 31.55 8.91
N PHE A 507 2.04 30.82 9.10
CA PHE A 507 2.85 30.89 10.31
C PHE A 507 4.31 30.62 9.97
N GLU A 508 5.23 31.46 10.49
CA GLU A 508 6.67 31.27 10.33
C GLU A 508 7.42 31.60 11.63
N SER A 509 8.34 30.72 12.00
CA SER A 509 9.24 30.98 13.12
C SER A 509 10.58 30.26 12.94
N LYS A 510 11.68 30.97 13.07
CA LYS A 510 13.01 30.36 13.08
C LYS A 510 13.21 29.45 14.28
N GLN A 511 12.65 29.84 15.42
CA GLN A 511 12.68 29.06 16.65
C GLN A 511 11.51 29.44 17.54
N THR A 512 10.78 28.45 18.04
CA THR A 512 9.67 28.64 18.97
C THR A 512 9.61 27.51 19.97
N THR A 513 8.95 27.72 21.10
CA THR A 513 8.64 26.62 22.04
C THR A 513 7.34 25.94 21.61
N LEU A 514 7.23 24.68 21.94
CA LEU A 514 6.02 23.89 21.65
C LEU A 514 4.75 24.51 22.22
N SER A 515 4.80 25.01 23.47
CA SER A 515 3.65 25.67 24.12
C SER A 515 3.23 26.93 23.38
N LYS A 516 4.20 27.77 22.94
CA LYS A 516 3.91 28.98 22.20
C LYS A 516 3.32 28.64 20.82
N PHE A 517 3.90 27.63 20.13
CA PHE A 517 3.37 27.19 18.83
C PHE A 517 1.91 26.75 18.93
N ASN A 518 1.57 25.81 19.84
CA ASN A 518 0.20 25.34 19.99
C ASN A 518 -0.78 26.51 20.25
N THR A 519 -0.41 27.46 21.15
CA THR A 519 -1.24 28.61 21.47
C THR A 519 -1.46 29.54 20.28
N GLU A 520 -0.45 29.73 19.42
CA GLU A 520 -0.55 30.57 18.23
C GLU A 520 -1.26 29.85 17.10
N PHE A 521 -1.00 28.55 16.94
CA PHE A 521 -1.65 27.71 15.94
C PHE A 521 -3.18 27.63 16.15
N ASP A 522 -3.64 27.48 17.39
CA ASP A 522 -5.06 27.46 17.72
C ASP A 522 -5.82 28.76 17.36
N LYS A 523 -5.09 29.86 17.13
CA LYS A 523 -5.66 31.14 16.71
C LYS A 523 -5.70 31.33 15.21
N LEU A 524 -4.99 30.45 14.46
CA LEU A 524 -5.02 30.49 13.01
C LEU A 524 -6.38 29.96 12.53
N ASP A 525 -7.01 30.70 11.63
CA ASP A 525 -8.17 30.21 10.87
C ASP A 525 -7.66 29.25 9.79
N LEU A 526 -7.08 28.12 10.26
CA LEU A 526 -6.52 27.11 9.39
C LEU A 526 -7.55 26.01 9.22
N THR A 527 -7.87 25.73 7.97
CA THR A 527 -8.69 24.60 7.59
C THR A 527 -7.89 23.28 7.66
N ASP A 528 -8.50 22.20 7.32
CA ASP A 528 -7.94 20.86 7.17
C ASP A 528 -7.07 20.68 5.87
N GLN A 529 -6.47 21.77 5.36
CA GLN A 529 -5.73 21.81 4.10
C GLN A 529 -4.45 22.62 4.27
N PHE A 530 -3.37 21.98 4.70
CA PHE A 530 -2.12 22.68 4.95
C PHE A 530 -0.87 21.81 4.79
N GLU A 531 0.24 22.45 4.58
CA GLU A 531 1.59 21.89 4.68
C GLU A 531 2.27 22.46 5.93
N ALA A 532 2.99 21.63 6.67
CA ALA A 532 3.88 22.08 7.72
C ALA A 532 5.28 21.51 7.55
N VAL A 533 6.30 22.35 7.74
CA VAL A 533 7.71 21.98 7.70
C VAL A 533 8.37 22.46 8.98
N PHE A 534 9.04 21.57 9.70
CA PHE A 534 9.68 21.91 10.96
C PHE A 534 10.74 20.89 11.38
N GLU A 535 11.57 21.30 12.31
CA GLU A 535 12.57 20.46 12.96
C GLU A 535 12.31 20.46 14.46
N ILE A 536 12.40 19.29 15.09
CA ILE A 536 12.26 19.11 16.54
C ILE A 536 13.64 18.83 17.13
N ASP A 537 14.05 19.64 18.11
CA ASP A 537 15.21 19.37 18.96
C ASP A 537 14.84 18.27 19.96
N LEU A 538 15.48 17.11 19.85
CA LEU A 538 15.19 15.91 20.66
C LEU A 538 16.03 15.87 21.94
N LYS A 539 16.87 16.85 22.20
CA LYS A 539 17.74 16.87 23.36
C LYS A 539 16.95 16.74 24.66
N ASN A 540 17.22 15.65 25.39
CA ASN A 540 16.50 15.30 26.60
C ASN A 540 14.97 15.10 26.43
N VAL A 541 14.48 14.79 25.27
CA VAL A 541 13.10 14.45 24.98
C VAL A 541 12.97 12.91 24.92
N GLU A 542 11.98 12.34 25.58
CA GLU A 542 11.71 10.91 25.54
C GLU A 542 10.68 10.55 24.45
N GLN A 543 9.66 11.40 24.31
CA GLN A 543 8.55 11.14 23.42
C GLN A 543 7.96 12.43 22.84
N ILE A 544 7.62 12.39 21.55
CA ILE A 544 6.83 13.41 20.83
C ILE A 544 5.55 12.76 20.35
N LYS A 545 4.43 13.49 20.47
CA LYS A 545 3.12 13.08 19.95
C LYS A 545 2.55 14.17 19.07
N MET A 546 1.94 13.79 17.96
CA MET A 546 1.10 14.65 17.13
C MET A 546 -0.30 14.06 17.07
N LEU A 547 -1.30 14.90 17.22
CA LEU A 547 -2.71 14.53 17.16
C LEU A 547 -3.36 15.28 16.00
N PHE A 548 -4.10 14.57 15.18
CA PHE A 548 -4.80 15.11 14.01
C PHE A 548 -6.29 14.76 14.08
N GLY A 549 -7.15 15.75 13.89
CA GLY A 549 -8.59 15.60 13.91
C GLY A 549 -9.24 16.29 15.11
N ASP A 550 -10.32 15.73 15.65
CA ASP A 550 -11.01 16.28 16.82
C ASP A 550 -10.11 16.25 18.06
N PRO A 551 -10.09 17.30 18.90
CA PRO A 551 -9.25 17.35 20.10
C PRO A 551 -9.51 16.24 21.13
N GLU A 552 -10.74 15.79 21.26
CA GLU A 552 -11.12 14.71 22.18
C GLU A 552 -11.02 13.33 21.52
N PHE A 553 -11.28 13.27 20.21
CA PHE A 553 -11.32 12.05 19.40
C PHE A 553 -10.46 12.18 18.15
N PRO A 554 -9.13 12.23 18.27
CA PRO A 554 -8.25 12.39 17.12
C PRO A 554 -8.40 11.21 16.15
N ALA A 555 -8.43 11.52 14.84
CA ALA A 555 -8.47 10.50 13.81
C ALA A 555 -7.12 9.77 13.67
N ILE A 556 -6.02 10.48 13.90
CA ILE A 556 -4.66 9.92 13.89
C ILE A 556 -3.89 10.41 15.13
N ARG A 557 -3.23 9.46 15.79
CA ARG A 557 -2.14 9.70 16.75
C ARG A 557 -0.84 9.25 16.15
N TRP A 558 0.10 10.15 16.05
CA TRP A 558 1.47 9.87 15.64
C TRP A 558 2.39 10.08 16.85
N GLU A 559 3.27 9.15 17.11
CA GLU A 559 4.21 9.20 18.23
C GLU A 559 5.63 8.86 17.76
N TYR A 560 6.62 9.53 18.31
CA TYR A 560 8.03 9.23 18.15
C TYR A 560 8.68 8.99 19.50
N ASP A 561 9.24 7.80 19.68
CA ASP A 561 10.05 7.43 20.85
C ASP A 561 11.53 7.64 20.53
N THR A 562 12.19 8.51 21.30
CA THR A 562 13.58 8.91 21.00
C THR A 562 14.61 7.84 21.36
N LYS A 563 14.30 6.95 22.31
CA LYS A 563 15.19 5.87 22.74
C LYS A 563 15.23 4.75 21.71
N THR A 564 14.07 4.33 21.22
CA THR A 564 13.94 3.27 20.23
C THR A 564 14.03 3.79 18.79
N GLN A 565 13.85 5.09 18.59
CA GLN A 565 13.74 5.77 17.30
C GLN A 565 12.60 5.23 16.45
N LEU A 566 11.52 4.77 17.10
CA LEU A 566 10.34 4.28 16.44
C LEU A 566 9.29 5.38 16.29
N VAL A 567 8.78 5.51 15.08
CA VAL A 567 7.50 6.16 14.81
C VAL A 567 6.41 5.13 15.03
N SER A 568 5.42 5.47 15.84
CA SER A 568 4.18 4.72 15.99
C SER A 568 3.02 5.56 15.50
N THR A 569 2.16 4.99 14.69
CA THR A 569 0.95 5.67 14.24
C THR A 569 -0.25 4.82 14.58
N GLU A 570 -1.21 5.41 15.29
CA GLU A 570 -2.49 4.81 15.61
C GLU A 570 -3.57 5.59 14.84
N ARG A 571 -4.28 4.89 13.98
CA ARG A 571 -5.43 5.40 13.27
C ARG A 571 -6.70 4.90 13.93
N LEU A 572 -7.59 5.81 14.23
CA LEU A 572 -8.81 5.53 14.98
C LEU A 572 -10.02 5.75 14.08
N ALA A 573 -10.93 4.78 14.07
CA ALA A 573 -12.27 4.96 13.54
C ALA A 573 -13.18 5.34 14.72
N ASN A 574 -13.58 6.58 14.77
CA ASN A 574 -14.38 7.12 15.86
C ASN A 574 -15.88 7.21 15.49
N GLY A 575 -16.76 6.75 16.37
CA GLY A 575 -18.20 6.93 16.23
C GLY A 575 -18.78 6.30 14.96
N ASN A 576 -19.56 7.07 14.21
CA ASN A 576 -20.27 6.61 13.01
C ASN A 576 -19.35 6.35 11.80
N GLU A 577 -18.06 6.68 11.90
CA GLU A 577 -17.07 6.47 10.85
C GLU A 577 -16.42 5.08 10.91
N TYR A 578 -16.93 4.19 11.78
CA TYR A 578 -16.52 2.78 11.78
C TYR A 578 -17.16 2.04 10.60
N PHE A 579 -16.51 2.13 9.46
CA PHE A 579 -16.99 1.50 8.22
C PHE A 579 -16.33 0.16 7.94
N HIS A 580 -15.15 -0.11 8.52
CA HIS A 580 -14.44 -1.37 8.32
C HIS A 580 -13.50 -1.69 9.50
N PRO A 581 -13.47 -2.94 10.02
CA PRO A 581 -12.66 -3.31 11.19
C PRO A 581 -11.15 -3.15 10.99
N LYS A 582 -10.65 -3.34 9.76
CA LYS A 582 -9.23 -3.17 9.44
C LYS A 582 -8.81 -1.72 9.15
N PHE A 583 -9.72 -0.77 9.20
CA PHE A 583 -9.37 0.65 9.05
C PHE A 583 -8.64 1.18 10.27
N SER A 584 -9.14 0.88 11.48
CA SER A 584 -8.39 1.15 12.71
C SER A 584 -7.17 0.24 12.77
N ASN A 585 -5.99 0.83 12.84
CA ASN A 585 -4.76 0.09 12.92
C ASN A 585 -3.68 0.81 13.73
N HIS A 586 -2.70 0.05 14.15
CA HIS A 586 -1.47 0.52 14.77
C HIS A 586 -0.30 0.02 13.95
N GLN A 587 0.61 0.92 13.59
CA GLN A 587 1.81 0.60 12.81
C GLN A 587 3.05 1.23 13.42
N GLN A 588 4.19 0.62 13.19
CA GLN A 588 5.48 1.11 13.67
C GLN A 588 6.56 0.94 12.61
N PHE A 589 7.47 1.90 12.54
CA PHE A 589 8.66 1.82 11.72
C PHE A 589 9.77 2.69 12.30
N LYS A 590 11.03 2.33 12.01
CA LYS A 590 12.18 3.04 12.52
C LYS A 590 12.47 4.29 11.70
N VAL A 591 12.71 5.42 12.38
CA VAL A 591 13.18 6.69 11.80
C VAL A 591 14.38 7.17 12.59
N GLU A 592 15.55 7.06 12.01
CA GLU A 592 16.79 7.48 12.67
C GLU A 592 16.93 9.01 12.63
N ALA A 593 16.98 9.64 13.81
CA ALA A 593 17.19 11.07 13.93
C ALA A 593 18.65 11.44 13.61
N GLU A 594 18.85 12.57 12.93
CA GLU A 594 20.17 13.08 12.60
C GLU A 594 20.59 14.13 13.65
N SER A 595 21.69 13.89 14.36
CA SER A 595 22.23 14.83 15.35
C SER A 595 21.20 15.33 16.37
N GLU A 596 20.44 14.41 16.96
CA GLU A 596 19.34 14.71 17.90
C GLU A 596 18.26 15.63 17.32
N THR A 597 18.09 15.65 15.98
CA THR A 597 17.08 16.46 15.30
C THR A 597 16.16 15.57 14.49
N LEU A 598 14.86 15.71 14.70
CA LEU A 598 13.82 15.08 13.89
C LEU A 598 13.25 16.11 12.92
N LYS A 599 13.43 15.87 11.61
CA LYS A 599 12.92 16.72 10.54
C LYS A 599 11.61 16.15 10.01
N ILE A 600 10.60 16.99 9.96
CA ILE A 600 9.25 16.63 9.53
C ILE A 600 8.78 17.60 8.46
N ARG A 601 8.23 17.07 7.39
CA ARG A 601 7.36 17.78 6.44
C ARG A 601 6.09 16.98 6.32
N LEU A 602 4.94 17.62 6.55
CA LEU A 602 3.66 16.93 6.49
C LEU A 602 2.64 17.71 5.65
N PHE A 603 1.72 16.95 5.07
CA PHE A 603 0.58 17.48 4.32
C PHE A 603 -0.68 16.91 4.94
N VAL A 604 -1.60 17.79 5.24
CA VAL A 604 -2.94 17.47 5.70
C VAL A 604 -3.93 17.88 4.63
N ASP A 605 -4.78 16.96 4.22
CA ASP A 605 -5.96 17.22 3.41
C ASP A 605 -7.19 16.68 4.13
N ARG A 606 -8.37 16.99 3.68
CA ARG A 606 -9.66 16.68 4.33
C ARG A 606 -9.80 15.23 4.81
N ASN A 607 -9.18 14.30 4.11
CA ASN A 607 -9.26 12.88 4.41
C ASN A 607 -7.91 12.17 4.46
N SER A 608 -6.79 12.90 4.51
CA SER A 608 -5.48 12.28 4.42
C SER A 608 -4.38 13.02 5.17
N LEU A 609 -3.34 12.27 5.52
CA LEU A 609 -2.11 12.74 6.13
C LEU A 609 -0.92 12.06 5.46
N GLU A 610 -0.04 12.83 4.84
CA GLU A 610 1.25 12.36 4.34
C GLU A 610 2.38 13.00 5.14
N ILE A 611 3.26 12.18 5.73
CA ILE A 611 4.39 12.65 6.53
C ILE A 611 5.71 12.17 5.92
N PHE A 612 6.57 13.11 5.59
CA PHE A 612 7.94 12.92 5.10
C PHE A 612 8.91 13.12 6.27
N HIS A 613 9.50 12.02 6.73
CA HIS A 613 10.44 12.02 7.85
C HIS A 613 11.88 12.13 7.33
N GLN A 614 12.73 12.87 8.04
CA GLN A 614 14.18 13.00 7.77
C GLN A 614 14.46 13.27 6.28
N ASN A 615 13.88 14.38 5.78
CA ASN A 615 14.01 14.80 4.38
C ASN A 615 13.55 13.71 3.38
N GLY A 616 12.47 12.98 3.70
CA GLY A 616 11.88 11.98 2.81
C GLY A 616 12.55 10.60 2.82
N ARG A 617 13.42 10.30 3.78
CA ARG A 617 14.00 8.94 3.95
C ARG A 617 12.95 7.89 4.26
N LYS A 618 11.93 8.30 5.01
CA LYS A 618 10.74 7.49 5.29
C LYS A 618 9.52 8.36 5.06
N VAL A 619 8.55 7.81 4.38
CA VAL A 619 7.27 8.47 4.14
C VAL A 619 6.16 7.60 4.68
N SER A 620 5.13 8.20 5.27
CA SER A 620 3.93 7.49 5.69
C SER A 620 2.69 8.22 5.21
N THR A 621 1.88 7.52 4.43
CA THR A 621 0.64 8.01 3.82
C THR A 621 -0.55 7.31 4.44
N GLN A 622 -1.54 8.08 4.91
CA GLN A 622 -2.71 7.54 5.59
C GLN A 622 -3.98 8.30 5.26
N LEU A 623 -5.04 7.55 5.03
CA LEU A 623 -6.39 8.10 5.06
C LEU A 623 -6.83 8.36 6.51
N MET A 624 -7.64 9.39 6.70
CA MET A 624 -8.30 9.71 7.95
C MET A 624 -9.71 10.25 7.67
N TYR A 625 -10.62 10.06 8.60
CA TYR A 625 -11.99 10.56 8.48
C TYR A 625 -12.38 11.24 9.80
N PRO A 626 -12.02 12.51 9.99
CA PRO A 626 -12.38 13.28 11.20
C PRO A 626 -13.90 13.37 11.37
N ILE A 627 -14.38 13.16 12.57
CA ILE A 627 -15.83 13.19 12.88
C ILE A 627 -16.39 14.62 12.99
N SER A 628 -15.54 15.57 13.28
CA SER A 628 -15.89 16.99 13.48
C SER A 628 -15.32 17.86 12.36
N ASP A 629 -16.02 18.95 12.04
CA ASP A 629 -15.51 19.99 11.17
C ASP A 629 -14.48 20.90 11.89
N ASP A 630 -14.40 20.80 13.24
CA ASP A 630 -13.37 21.45 14.06
C ASP A 630 -12.08 20.62 14.04
N PHE A 631 -11.40 20.61 12.87
CA PHE A 631 -10.13 19.93 12.73
C PHE A 631 -9.04 20.67 13.49
N LYS A 632 -8.31 19.96 14.34
CA LYS A 632 -7.14 20.46 15.08
C LYS A 632 -5.90 19.61 14.80
N TRP A 633 -4.77 20.26 14.83
CA TRP A 633 -3.47 19.65 14.90
C TRP A 633 -2.73 20.14 16.13
N SER A 634 -2.21 19.25 16.95
CA SER A 634 -1.41 19.62 18.12
C SER A 634 -0.18 18.75 18.23
N ILE A 635 0.91 19.33 18.73
CA ILE A 635 2.13 18.61 19.08
C ILE A 635 2.23 18.59 20.61
N ARG A 636 2.55 17.42 21.17
CA ARG A 636 2.67 17.20 22.63
C ARG A 636 3.98 16.47 22.94
N SER A 637 4.45 16.61 24.17
CA SER A 637 5.62 15.87 24.66
C SER A 637 5.53 15.66 26.17
N ASN A 638 6.31 14.71 26.66
CA ASN A 638 6.54 14.50 28.09
C ASN A 638 7.30 15.66 28.76
N LYS A 639 7.90 16.60 27.98
CA LYS A 639 8.55 17.82 28.49
C LYS A 639 7.80 19.08 28.08
N GLN A 640 7.74 20.05 29.00
CA GLN A 640 7.05 21.32 28.77
C GLN A 640 7.81 22.27 27.82
N GLN A 641 9.13 22.17 27.73
CA GLN A 641 9.96 23.05 26.91
C GLN A 641 10.69 22.24 25.83
N ILE A 642 10.04 22.07 24.69
CA ILE A 642 10.64 21.57 23.47
C ILE A 642 10.79 22.73 22.49
N THR A 643 11.90 22.72 21.78
CA THR A 643 12.18 23.69 20.74
C THR A 643 11.80 23.12 19.38
N LEU A 644 11.02 23.89 18.64
CA LEU A 644 10.76 23.71 17.22
C LEU A 644 11.60 24.74 16.45
N ASN A 645 12.37 24.26 15.49
CA ASN A 645 13.23 25.08 14.63
C ASN A 645 12.69 25.10 13.20
N ASN A 646 12.95 26.17 12.49
CA ASN A 646 12.62 26.33 11.06
C ASN A 646 11.17 25.99 10.72
N LEU A 647 10.26 26.34 11.63
CA LEU A 647 8.83 26.01 11.49
C LEU A 647 8.15 26.97 10.53
N THR A 648 7.54 26.42 9.48
CA THR A 648 6.65 27.14 8.58
C THR A 648 5.39 26.32 8.36
N VAL A 649 4.24 26.95 8.47
CA VAL A 649 2.94 26.38 8.10
C VAL A 649 2.39 27.15 6.92
N PHE A 650 1.94 26.41 5.89
CA PHE A 650 1.34 26.97 4.69
C PHE A 650 -0.10 26.52 4.55
N SER A 651 -1.01 27.41 4.24
CA SER A 651 -2.32 27.00 3.71
C SER A 651 -2.14 26.56 2.25
N LEU A 652 -2.86 25.52 1.84
CA LEU A 652 -2.89 25.01 0.46
C LEU A 652 -4.24 25.37 -0.18
N LYS A 653 -4.22 25.89 -1.42
CA LYS A 653 -5.44 26.31 -2.14
C LYS A 653 -5.45 25.77 -3.57
#